data_2b1a1d72f844d99fac9b8034897f46ec
#
_entry.id   2b1a1d72f844d99fac9b8034897f46ec
#
_cell.length_a   1.000
_cell.length_b   1.000
_cell.length_c   1.000
_cell.angle_alpha   90.00
_cell.angle_beta   90.00
_cell.angle_gamma   90.00
#
_symmetry.space_group_name_H-M   'P 1'
#
loop_
_entity.id
_entity.type
_entity.pdbx_description
1 polymer ?
#
loop_
_entity_poly.entity_id
_entity_poly.type
_entity_poly.pdbx_seq_one_letter_code
_entity_poly.pdbx_strand_id
1 'polypeptide(L)'
;VEFSFTHFLLDIPKLQMALHMYAILHAAAATSPQLSCPSGLSIGPTTCVPPGVSPLEFYVQQPDPSYTYDKTPLQTIALPNATAFVFNMTSQTWLTDDIFAPDSPTKSVWCHQLTVIVPDAFKARDVGAPPPKASSHTAWLWITGGGRPFTLLSASNWEVALAGNLSVATNTIGAVLKQVPNQAVKFAEPLPHPSGMYPNRERTEDGIISYGWHRFIAEATAATRNHTGTGTAPLPPTVDARWLLRLPMTKAVVRAMDTITTIAAVRDVGRADGLNRYESIRIEDFVVGGMSKRGWTTWTTGLVEPKRCRAIVPVVMDLLKLVPNTDRTFEALGGWTFEFEDYIAAGVVGKVIHSPAYETLASIIDPYAYFEEKKWKRARAGGAATPWLTMPKLVVNAGNDEFFLPADNHLWWDTLPGEKHVLHIENADHGLNFVPPKVGKLAGRAVFESSLASFYKLAVAGSPRSHFDWAFESSRYARVAGVGGGNNASGAPTPETLTVVLSNFSSPPSLVTLWVATSADGERDFRLFSCRTGPSGNCTLPEADPTAPPGVPGAPVAHPVEYFPTKLIPSSVKNAKLGGVSFTATVAAPSDGNYSAFLVAVDFASTGEHYTTQMGVVPAAYPYQACGVEQGLAGGCGRLV
;
A
#
# COMPACT_ATOMS: atom_id res chain seq x y z
N VAL A 1 -60.57 -16.54 -43.27
CA VAL A 1 -59.23 -16.26 -43.68
C VAL A 1 -58.34 -17.22 -42.92
N GLU A 2 -57.92 -18.27 -43.63
CA GLU A 2 -57.07 -19.36 -43.13
C GLU A 2 -55.63 -18.89 -42.88
N PHE A 3 -55.04 -19.27 -41.74
CA PHE A 3 -53.64 -19.23 -41.55
C PHE A 3 -53.05 -20.64 -41.66
N SER A 4 -52.24 -20.84 -42.69
CA SER A 4 -51.51 -22.06 -42.98
C SER A 4 -50.27 -22.13 -42.07
N PHE A 5 -50.17 -23.21 -41.27
CA PHE A 5 -48.93 -23.60 -40.54
C PHE A 5 -48.05 -24.38 -41.51
N THR A 6 -46.92 -23.78 -41.91
CA THR A 6 -45.86 -24.49 -42.63
C THR A 6 -44.75 -24.87 -41.65
N HIS A 7 -44.43 -26.17 -41.65
CA HIS A 7 -43.44 -26.91 -40.85
C HIS A 7 -42.06 -26.27 -40.81
N PHE A 8 -41.55 -26.03 -39.59
CA PHE A 8 -40.11 -26.01 -39.31
C PHE A 8 -39.70 -27.39 -38.80
N LEU A 9 -39.27 -28.27 -39.70
CA LEU A 9 -38.52 -29.47 -39.34
C LEU A 9 -37.07 -29.05 -39.01
N LEU A 10 -36.78 -28.92 -37.75
CA LEU A 10 -35.42 -28.79 -37.25
C LEU A 10 -34.65 -30.08 -37.53
N ASP A 11 -33.56 -29.98 -38.24
CA ASP A 11 -32.64 -31.05 -38.66
C ASP A 11 -31.93 -31.64 -37.44
N ILE A 12 -32.62 -32.51 -36.69
CA ILE A 12 -32.18 -33.18 -35.46
C ILE A 12 -30.76 -33.85 -35.59
N PRO A 13 -30.38 -34.44 -36.75
CA PRO A 13 -29.04 -34.98 -36.93
C PRO A 13 -27.91 -33.96 -36.89
N LYS A 14 -28.13 -32.73 -37.38
CA LYS A 14 -27.11 -31.67 -37.34
C LYS A 14 -26.92 -31.09 -35.94
N LEU A 15 -27.99 -31.02 -35.13
CA LEU A 15 -27.93 -30.60 -33.74
C LEU A 15 -27.22 -31.65 -32.87
N GLN A 16 -27.45 -32.93 -33.10
CA GLN A 16 -26.75 -34.02 -32.42
C GLN A 16 -25.29 -34.09 -32.82
N MET A 17 -24.93 -33.82 -34.07
CA MET A 17 -23.56 -33.79 -34.55
C MET A 17 -22.80 -32.57 -34.00
N ALA A 18 -23.46 -31.40 -33.88
CA ALA A 18 -22.89 -30.20 -33.25
C ALA A 18 -22.72 -30.38 -31.75
N LEU A 19 -23.64 -31.02 -31.04
CA LEU A 19 -23.51 -31.36 -29.61
C LEU A 19 -22.45 -32.44 -29.38
N HIS A 20 -22.29 -33.42 -30.30
CA HIS A 20 -21.20 -34.38 -30.21
C HIS A 20 -19.83 -33.78 -30.53
N MET A 21 -19.74 -32.87 -31.50
CA MET A 21 -18.49 -32.13 -31.75
C MET A 21 -18.16 -31.14 -30.61
N TYR A 22 -19.17 -30.51 -30.01
CA TYR A 22 -18.97 -29.66 -28.82
C TYR A 22 -18.53 -30.48 -27.62
N ALA A 23 -19.10 -31.67 -27.40
CA ALA A 23 -18.66 -32.58 -26.34
C ALA A 23 -17.27 -33.18 -26.61
N ILE A 24 -16.91 -33.47 -27.86
CA ILE A 24 -15.58 -33.97 -28.26
C ILE A 24 -14.55 -32.85 -28.19
N LEU A 25 -14.87 -31.62 -28.56
CA LEU A 25 -14.01 -30.44 -28.39
C LEU A 25 -13.79 -30.07 -26.92
N HIS A 26 -14.77 -30.32 -26.06
CA HIS A 26 -14.62 -30.11 -24.60
C HIS A 26 -13.99 -31.34 -23.91
N ALA A 27 -14.10 -32.53 -24.46
CA ALA A 27 -13.40 -33.73 -23.96
C ALA A 27 -11.96 -33.84 -24.46
N ALA A 28 -11.62 -33.17 -25.57
CA ALA A 28 -10.26 -33.10 -26.12
C ALA A 28 -9.46 -31.86 -25.64
N ALA A 29 -9.99 -31.04 -24.74
CA ALA A 29 -9.14 -30.30 -23.83
C ALA A 29 -8.45 -31.36 -22.95
N ALA A 30 -7.36 -31.96 -23.49
CA ALA A 30 -6.48 -32.82 -22.74
C ALA A 30 -6.22 -32.12 -21.41
N THR A 31 -6.76 -32.64 -20.34
CA THR A 31 -6.43 -32.24 -18.99
C THR A 31 -4.94 -32.50 -18.83
N SER A 32 -4.12 -31.49 -19.15
CA SER A 32 -2.75 -31.49 -18.70
C SER A 32 -2.80 -31.89 -17.23
N PRO A 33 -2.03 -32.87 -16.76
CA PRO A 33 -2.10 -33.27 -15.37
C PRO A 33 -1.99 -32.04 -14.51
N GLN A 34 -3.04 -31.77 -13.75
CA GLN A 34 -3.10 -30.55 -12.91
C GLN A 34 -1.92 -30.61 -11.93
N LEU A 35 -1.08 -29.59 -11.93
CA LEU A 35 0.09 -29.53 -11.05
C LEU A 35 -0.36 -29.71 -9.62
N SER A 36 0.22 -30.66 -8.92
CA SER A 36 -0.06 -30.94 -7.52
C SER A 36 1.16 -30.59 -6.68
N CYS A 37 1.08 -29.49 -5.94
CA CYS A 37 2.17 -28.98 -5.12
C CYS A 37 2.01 -29.37 -3.66
N PRO A 38 3.06 -29.87 -2.98
CA PRO A 38 2.99 -30.23 -1.56
C PRO A 38 2.61 -29.05 -0.63
N SER A 39 2.88 -27.81 -1.05
CA SER A 39 2.46 -26.59 -0.33
C SER A 39 1.03 -26.14 -0.64
N GLY A 40 0.38 -26.72 -1.65
CA GLY A 40 -0.85 -26.20 -2.23
C GLY A 40 -0.68 -24.92 -3.06
N LEU A 41 0.55 -24.40 -3.24
CA LEU A 41 0.85 -23.16 -3.92
C LEU A 41 1.84 -23.35 -5.07
N SER A 42 1.60 -22.64 -6.18
CA SER A 42 2.52 -22.54 -7.32
C SER A 42 2.82 -21.09 -7.68
N ILE A 43 3.84 -20.91 -8.50
CA ILE A 43 4.14 -19.66 -9.20
C ILE A 43 4.23 -19.96 -10.71
N GLY A 44 3.13 -20.46 -11.26
CA GLY A 44 3.00 -20.84 -12.65
C GLY A 44 2.68 -22.31 -12.84
N PRO A 45 2.51 -22.75 -14.10
CA PRO A 45 1.97 -24.07 -14.42
C PRO A 45 2.91 -25.23 -14.08
N THR A 46 4.20 -24.97 -13.83
CA THR A 46 5.22 -26.01 -13.63
C THR A 46 6.05 -25.85 -12.37
N THR A 47 5.85 -24.79 -11.59
CA THR A 47 6.75 -24.43 -10.49
C THR A 47 6.02 -24.39 -9.15
N CYS A 48 6.23 -25.38 -8.31
CA CYS A 48 5.71 -25.43 -6.94
C CYS A 48 6.50 -24.53 -6.01
N VAL A 49 5.80 -23.83 -5.14
CA VAL A 49 6.43 -23.17 -3.98
C VAL A 49 6.76 -24.26 -2.96
N PRO A 50 8.00 -24.33 -2.44
CA PRO A 50 8.34 -25.30 -1.39
C PRO A 50 7.53 -25.08 -0.11
N PRO A 51 7.16 -26.13 0.65
CA PRO A 51 6.40 -25.99 1.88
C PRO A 51 7.06 -25.07 2.90
N GLY A 52 6.29 -24.10 3.42
CA GLY A 52 6.73 -23.12 4.41
C GLY A 52 7.68 -22.04 3.88
N VAL A 53 8.03 -22.04 2.59
CA VAL A 53 8.84 -21.01 1.95
C VAL A 53 7.91 -19.85 1.54
N SER A 54 8.40 -18.61 1.69
CA SER A 54 7.69 -17.40 1.25
C SER A 54 7.38 -17.44 -0.25
N PRO A 55 6.10 -17.49 -0.66
CA PRO A 55 5.73 -17.44 -2.08
C PRO A 55 6.17 -16.13 -2.73
N LEU A 56 6.09 -15.02 -2.01
CA LEU A 56 6.52 -13.70 -2.44
C LEU A 56 8.03 -13.69 -2.75
N GLU A 57 8.88 -14.07 -1.78
CA GLU A 57 10.32 -14.08 -1.97
C GLU A 57 10.72 -15.10 -3.05
N PHE A 58 10.09 -16.28 -3.05
CA PHE A 58 10.34 -17.31 -4.03
C PHE A 58 10.05 -16.83 -5.47
N TYR A 59 8.89 -16.17 -5.69
CA TYR A 59 8.53 -15.60 -6.99
C TYR A 59 9.52 -14.52 -7.45
N VAL A 60 9.87 -13.59 -6.57
CA VAL A 60 10.75 -12.46 -6.91
C VAL A 60 12.14 -12.96 -7.34
N GLN A 61 12.62 -14.03 -6.72
CA GLN A 61 13.94 -14.61 -7.02
C GLN A 61 13.99 -15.40 -8.32
N GLN A 62 12.85 -15.83 -8.88
CA GLN A 62 12.88 -16.58 -10.13
C GLN A 62 13.47 -15.74 -11.27
N PRO A 63 14.43 -16.28 -12.02
CA PRO A 63 14.89 -15.64 -13.24
C PRO A 63 13.72 -15.41 -14.19
N ASP A 64 13.81 -14.36 -14.98
CA ASP A 64 12.82 -14.05 -16.00
C ASP A 64 13.56 -13.67 -17.29
N PRO A 65 13.42 -14.44 -18.37
CA PRO A 65 14.16 -14.20 -19.61
C PRO A 65 13.73 -12.93 -20.33
N SER A 66 12.56 -12.36 -19.98
CA SER A 66 12.10 -11.11 -20.56
C SER A 66 12.73 -9.88 -19.90
N TYR A 67 13.40 -10.04 -18.74
CA TYR A 67 14.05 -8.92 -18.07
C TYR A 67 15.14 -8.30 -18.93
N THR A 68 14.95 -7.03 -19.26
CA THR A 68 15.89 -6.25 -20.05
C THR A 68 15.67 -4.76 -19.85
N TYR A 69 16.57 -3.93 -20.30
CA TYR A 69 16.42 -2.48 -20.37
C TYR A 69 17.20 -1.91 -21.55
N ASP A 70 16.71 -0.78 -22.08
CA ASP A 70 17.37 -0.10 -23.18
C ASP A 70 18.64 0.60 -22.66
N LYS A 71 19.74 0.48 -23.39
CA LYS A 71 21.00 1.13 -23.03
C LYS A 71 20.99 2.64 -23.34
N THR A 72 20.12 3.06 -24.24
CA THR A 72 19.94 4.46 -24.62
C THR A 72 18.68 4.99 -23.93
N PRO A 73 18.75 6.14 -23.23
CA PRO A 73 17.58 6.73 -22.63
C PRO A 73 16.57 7.18 -23.68
N LEU A 74 15.29 6.90 -23.44
CA LEU A 74 14.17 7.41 -24.25
C LEU A 74 14.09 8.93 -24.22
N GLN A 75 14.49 9.52 -23.09
CA GLN A 75 14.38 10.95 -22.82
C GLN A 75 15.46 11.38 -21.83
N THR A 76 15.98 12.59 -22.02
CA THR A 76 16.85 13.28 -21.08
C THR A 76 16.18 14.58 -20.63
N ILE A 77 16.12 14.81 -19.32
CA ILE A 77 15.47 15.97 -18.70
C ILE A 77 16.49 16.73 -17.89
N ALA A 78 16.67 18.02 -18.20
CA ALA A 78 17.47 18.90 -17.37
C ALA A 78 16.72 19.27 -16.08
N LEU A 79 17.36 19.09 -14.94
CA LEU A 79 16.88 19.48 -13.62
C LEU A 79 17.85 20.51 -13.01
N PRO A 80 17.44 21.28 -12.00
CA PRO A 80 18.37 22.12 -11.25
C PRO A 80 19.49 21.29 -10.61
N ASN A 81 20.74 21.50 -11.06
CA ASN A 81 21.94 20.79 -10.61
C ASN A 81 21.91 19.25 -10.74
N ALA A 82 21.10 18.71 -11.66
CA ALA A 82 21.03 17.29 -11.96
C ALA A 82 20.54 17.05 -13.39
N THR A 83 20.70 15.83 -13.85
CA THR A 83 20.10 15.36 -15.10
C THR A 83 19.34 14.07 -14.86
N ALA A 84 18.12 13.99 -15.36
CA ALA A 84 17.30 12.78 -15.32
C ALA A 84 17.34 12.08 -16.68
N PHE A 85 17.59 10.77 -16.67
CA PHE A 85 17.61 9.89 -17.82
C PHE A 85 16.48 8.88 -17.71
N VAL A 86 15.57 8.87 -18.66
CA VAL A 86 14.41 7.97 -18.68
C VAL A 86 14.71 6.78 -19.57
N PHE A 87 14.68 5.58 -19.02
CA PHE A 87 14.92 4.33 -19.73
C PHE A 87 13.62 3.53 -19.86
N ASN A 88 13.51 2.75 -20.92
CA ASN A 88 12.53 1.70 -21.03
C ASN A 88 13.11 0.43 -20.36
N MET A 89 12.39 -0.16 -19.43
CA MET A 89 12.76 -1.38 -18.72
C MET A 89 11.62 -2.39 -18.77
N THR A 90 11.91 -3.60 -19.20
CA THR A 90 11.01 -4.75 -19.05
C THR A 90 11.41 -5.51 -17.79
N SER A 91 10.50 -5.64 -16.84
CA SER A 91 10.83 -6.30 -15.57
C SER A 91 10.61 -7.81 -15.57
N GLN A 92 9.57 -8.27 -16.25
CA GLN A 92 9.13 -9.66 -16.20
C GLN A 92 8.01 -9.97 -17.19
N THR A 93 7.69 -11.24 -17.31
CA THR A 93 6.42 -11.74 -17.86
C THR A 93 5.52 -12.19 -16.72
N TRP A 94 4.37 -11.53 -16.56
CA TRP A 94 3.36 -11.85 -15.55
C TRP A 94 2.18 -12.61 -16.18
N LEU A 95 1.91 -13.82 -15.70
CA LEU A 95 0.91 -14.74 -16.27
C LEU A 95 1.25 -15.12 -17.74
N THR A 96 0.22 -15.40 -18.54
CA THR A 96 0.34 -15.75 -19.95
C THR A 96 -0.61 -14.89 -20.79
N ASP A 97 -0.32 -14.69 -22.07
CA ASP A 97 -1.08 -13.75 -22.91
C ASP A 97 -2.54 -14.14 -23.13
N ASP A 98 -2.87 -15.42 -23.02
CA ASP A 98 -4.25 -15.95 -23.13
C ASP A 98 -5.16 -15.55 -21.97
N ILE A 99 -4.58 -15.11 -20.85
CA ILE A 99 -5.33 -14.55 -19.71
C ILE A 99 -5.93 -13.17 -20.04
N PHE A 100 -5.34 -12.47 -21.01
CA PHE A 100 -5.75 -11.13 -21.39
C PHE A 100 -6.59 -11.16 -22.67
N ALA A 101 -7.60 -10.31 -22.72
CA ALA A 101 -8.39 -10.13 -23.94
C ALA A 101 -7.52 -9.72 -25.13
N PRO A 102 -7.88 -10.09 -26.38
CA PRO A 102 -7.09 -9.73 -27.56
C PRO A 102 -6.85 -8.22 -27.70
N ASP A 103 -7.83 -7.41 -27.29
CA ASP A 103 -7.82 -5.95 -27.31
C ASP A 103 -7.29 -5.30 -26.01
N SER A 104 -6.69 -6.06 -25.11
CA SER A 104 -6.08 -5.51 -23.89
C SER A 104 -4.95 -4.54 -24.23
N PRO A 105 -4.94 -3.33 -23.66
CA PRO A 105 -3.88 -2.32 -23.89
C PRO A 105 -2.49 -2.80 -23.46
N THR A 106 -2.42 -3.55 -22.36
CA THR A 106 -1.22 -4.27 -21.91
C THR A 106 -1.54 -5.74 -21.69
N LYS A 107 -0.51 -6.58 -21.74
CA LYS A 107 -0.63 -8.03 -21.55
C LYS A 107 0.40 -8.51 -20.53
N SER A 108 0.90 -9.74 -20.73
CA SER A 108 1.80 -10.43 -19.79
C SER A 108 3.14 -9.72 -19.57
N VAL A 109 3.69 -9.05 -20.59
CA VAL A 109 5.02 -8.41 -20.50
C VAL A 109 4.91 -7.03 -19.82
N TRP A 110 5.60 -6.87 -18.71
CA TRP A 110 5.60 -5.62 -17.94
C TRP A 110 6.73 -4.70 -18.33
N CYS A 111 6.39 -3.54 -18.89
CA CYS A 111 7.32 -2.50 -19.29
C CYS A 111 7.13 -1.24 -18.44
N HIS A 112 8.23 -0.57 -18.13
CA HIS A 112 8.29 0.55 -17.22
C HIS A 112 9.11 1.69 -17.79
N GLN A 113 8.75 2.93 -17.43
CA GLN A 113 9.67 4.06 -17.50
C GLN A 113 10.48 4.07 -16.19
N LEU A 114 11.78 3.80 -16.28
CA LEU A 114 12.72 3.95 -15.19
C LEU A 114 13.51 5.24 -15.38
N THR A 115 13.27 6.23 -14.53
CA THR A 115 14.02 7.47 -14.51
C THR A 115 15.19 7.32 -13.54
N VAL A 116 16.40 7.59 -14.00
CA VAL A 116 17.62 7.63 -13.16
C VAL A 116 18.14 9.07 -13.17
N ILE A 117 18.28 9.66 -11.99
CA ILE A 117 18.66 11.06 -11.79
C ILE A 117 20.07 11.11 -11.22
N VAL A 118 20.94 11.84 -11.94
CA VAL A 118 22.35 11.96 -11.60
C VAL A 118 22.66 13.41 -11.28
N PRO A 119 23.07 13.75 -10.04
CA PRO A 119 23.51 15.09 -9.67
C PRO A 119 24.71 15.57 -10.48
N ASP A 120 24.77 16.85 -10.79
CA ASP A 120 25.86 17.48 -11.50
C ASP A 120 27.20 17.39 -10.75
N ALA A 121 27.16 17.15 -9.45
CA ALA A 121 28.36 16.86 -8.63
C ALA A 121 29.15 15.63 -9.11
N PHE A 122 28.49 14.70 -9.84
CA PHE A 122 29.14 13.53 -10.43
C PHE A 122 29.59 13.74 -11.89
N LYS A 123 29.42 14.92 -12.46
CA LYS A 123 29.97 15.21 -13.79
C LYS A 123 31.48 15.00 -13.78
N ALA A 124 31.99 14.30 -14.79
CA ALA A 124 33.42 14.09 -14.96
C ALA A 124 34.14 15.44 -14.99
N ARG A 125 35.15 15.58 -14.18
CA ARG A 125 36.01 16.78 -14.12
C ARG A 125 37.21 16.59 -15.02
N ASP A 126 37.91 17.67 -15.26
CA ASP A 126 39.17 17.62 -16.02
C ASP A 126 40.15 16.62 -15.42
N VAL A 127 40.96 16.01 -16.29
CA VAL A 127 41.93 14.97 -15.94
C VAL A 127 42.83 15.46 -14.81
N GLY A 128 42.73 14.79 -13.64
CA GLY A 128 43.57 15.10 -12.44
C GLY A 128 42.81 15.65 -11.23
N ALA A 129 41.50 15.99 -11.38
CA ALA A 129 40.71 16.33 -10.19
C ALA A 129 40.29 15.05 -9.43
N PRO A 130 40.38 15.05 -8.09
CA PRO A 130 39.90 13.90 -7.33
C PRO A 130 38.38 13.71 -7.60
N PRO A 131 37.90 12.45 -7.71
CA PRO A 131 36.48 12.20 -7.87
C PRO A 131 35.72 12.84 -6.70
N PRO A 132 34.50 13.37 -6.96
CA PRO A 132 33.66 13.85 -5.88
C PRO A 132 33.47 12.68 -4.90
N LYS A 133 33.73 12.93 -3.63
CA LYS A 133 33.49 11.93 -2.60
C LYS A 133 32.00 11.65 -2.62
N ALA A 134 31.60 10.51 -3.18
CA ALA A 134 30.23 10.06 -3.07
C ALA A 134 29.87 10.06 -1.59
N SER A 135 28.84 10.78 -1.20
CA SER A 135 28.46 10.87 0.20
C SER A 135 27.97 9.52 0.73
N SER A 136 27.51 8.64 -0.15
CA SER A 136 27.20 7.25 0.15
C SER A 136 27.00 6.43 -1.13
N HIS A 137 26.99 5.10 -0.97
CA HIS A 137 26.62 4.14 -2.00
C HIS A 137 25.12 3.84 -2.03
N THR A 138 24.29 4.73 -1.45
CA THR A 138 22.83 4.60 -1.35
C THR A 138 22.15 5.34 -2.50
N ALA A 139 21.10 4.76 -3.07
CA ALA A 139 20.20 5.44 -4.00
C ALA A 139 18.80 5.61 -3.43
N TRP A 140 18.11 6.66 -3.85
CA TRP A 140 16.67 6.81 -3.64
C TRP A 140 15.90 6.13 -4.76
N LEU A 141 14.87 5.35 -4.43
CA LEU A 141 13.96 4.74 -5.40
C LEU A 141 12.49 5.00 -5.02
N TRP A 142 11.81 5.81 -5.84
CA TRP A 142 10.38 6.05 -5.71
C TRP A 142 9.58 5.17 -6.64
N ILE A 143 8.57 4.48 -6.11
CA ILE A 143 7.67 3.59 -6.85
C ILE A 143 6.37 4.32 -7.12
N THR A 144 5.94 4.40 -8.40
CA THR A 144 4.70 5.08 -8.74
C THR A 144 3.92 4.39 -9.86
N GLY A 145 2.71 4.87 -10.11
CA GLY A 145 1.80 4.38 -11.14
C GLY A 145 2.13 4.89 -12.53
N GLY A 146 1.12 4.87 -13.37
CA GLY A 146 1.14 5.34 -14.74
C GLY A 146 0.61 4.29 -15.71
N GLY A 147 -0.05 4.75 -16.77
CA GLY A 147 -0.61 3.89 -17.81
C GLY A 147 0.29 3.74 -19.02
N ARG A 148 -0.25 3.07 -20.04
CA ARG A 148 0.32 2.97 -21.37
C ARG A 148 -0.67 3.53 -22.40
N PRO A 149 -0.21 4.13 -23.51
CA PRO A 149 1.19 4.34 -23.90
C PRO A 149 1.95 5.26 -22.94
N PHE A 150 3.29 5.18 -22.96
CA PHE A 150 4.13 6.04 -22.13
C PHE A 150 3.96 7.52 -22.51
N THR A 151 3.85 8.38 -21.50
CA THR A 151 3.85 9.82 -21.67
C THR A 151 5.26 10.38 -21.44
N LEU A 152 5.60 11.46 -22.16
CA LEU A 152 6.84 12.18 -21.90
C LEU A 152 6.78 12.80 -20.49
N LEU A 153 7.89 12.69 -19.77
CA LEU A 153 8.03 13.30 -18.46
C LEU A 153 8.61 14.72 -18.60
N SER A 154 8.42 15.53 -17.59
CA SER A 154 8.97 16.88 -17.52
C SER A 154 9.64 17.12 -16.16
N ALA A 155 10.42 18.17 -16.06
CA ALA A 155 11.03 18.60 -14.80
C ALA A 155 9.98 18.98 -13.73
N SER A 156 8.76 19.32 -14.14
CA SER A 156 7.64 19.63 -13.23
C SER A 156 6.83 18.38 -12.81
N ASN A 157 7.14 17.20 -13.35
CA ASN A 157 6.55 15.98 -12.81
C ASN A 157 6.97 15.83 -11.35
N TRP A 158 6.01 15.71 -10.46
CA TRP A 158 6.25 15.78 -9.02
C TRP A 158 7.25 14.72 -8.53
N GLU A 159 7.12 13.47 -8.99
CA GLU A 159 8.00 12.38 -8.55
C GLU A 159 9.44 12.58 -9.04
N VAL A 160 9.60 13.13 -10.26
CA VAL A 160 10.92 13.46 -10.83
C VAL A 160 11.55 14.62 -10.05
N ALA A 161 10.76 15.65 -9.74
CA ALA A 161 11.22 16.79 -8.95
C ALA A 161 11.63 16.38 -7.53
N LEU A 162 10.80 15.58 -6.85
CA LEU A 162 11.10 15.04 -5.52
C LEU A 162 12.41 14.25 -5.52
N ALA A 163 12.55 13.28 -6.42
CA ALA A 163 13.76 12.47 -6.51
C ALA A 163 14.98 13.32 -6.89
N GLY A 164 14.82 14.32 -7.74
CA GLY A 164 15.87 15.29 -8.09
C GLY A 164 16.34 16.11 -6.90
N ASN A 165 15.41 16.66 -6.14
CA ASN A 165 15.72 17.45 -4.94
C ASN A 165 16.46 16.62 -3.88
N LEU A 166 16.02 15.40 -3.62
CA LEU A 166 16.68 14.47 -2.70
C LEU A 166 18.11 14.13 -3.17
N SER A 167 18.26 13.82 -4.46
CA SER A 167 19.53 13.48 -5.09
C SER A 167 20.55 14.62 -4.97
N VAL A 168 20.14 15.84 -5.29
CA VAL A 168 21.00 17.03 -5.22
C VAL A 168 21.38 17.35 -3.78
N ALA A 169 20.40 17.29 -2.86
CA ALA A 169 20.62 17.61 -1.46
C ALA A 169 21.59 16.65 -0.75
N THR A 170 21.74 15.43 -1.26
CA THR A 170 22.53 14.36 -0.61
C THR A 170 23.69 13.86 -1.46
N ASN A 171 23.86 14.37 -2.69
CA ASN A 171 24.81 13.84 -3.67
C ASN A 171 24.68 12.31 -3.83
N THR A 172 23.48 11.83 -4.08
CA THR A 172 23.20 10.42 -4.32
C THR A 172 22.42 10.24 -5.64
N ILE A 173 22.37 9.03 -6.17
CA ILE A 173 21.49 8.71 -7.29
C ILE A 173 20.04 8.71 -6.82
N GLY A 174 19.16 9.37 -7.57
CA GLY A 174 17.72 9.26 -7.42
C GLY A 174 17.12 8.44 -8.54
N ALA A 175 15.99 7.77 -8.27
CA ALA A 175 15.26 7.06 -9.30
C ALA A 175 13.76 7.08 -9.07
N VAL A 176 13.00 6.99 -10.19
CA VAL A 176 11.55 6.85 -10.19
C VAL A 176 11.18 5.68 -11.11
N LEU A 177 10.48 4.70 -10.58
CA LEU A 177 9.94 3.57 -11.33
C LEU A 177 8.45 3.77 -11.54
N LYS A 178 8.02 3.94 -12.80
CA LYS A 178 6.62 4.11 -13.18
C LYS A 178 5.98 2.80 -13.65
N GLN A 179 4.66 2.81 -13.84
CA GLN A 179 3.82 1.69 -14.29
C GLN A 179 3.89 0.48 -13.34
N VAL A 180 3.81 0.69 -12.04
CA VAL A 180 3.68 -0.35 -11.01
C VAL A 180 2.30 -0.24 -10.36
N PRO A 181 1.30 -1.07 -10.76
CA PRO A 181 1.37 -2.17 -11.73
C PRO A 181 1.43 -1.69 -13.19
N ASN A 182 1.73 -2.61 -14.11
CA ASN A 182 1.63 -2.35 -15.55
C ASN A 182 0.15 -2.37 -15.95
N GLN A 183 -0.34 -1.29 -16.57
CA GLN A 183 -1.78 -1.01 -16.79
C GLN A 183 -2.02 -0.09 -17.99
N ALA A 184 -3.26 -0.01 -18.56
CA ALA A 184 -4.44 -0.76 -18.18
C ALA A 184 -4.40 -2.19 -18.72
N VAL A 185 -5.16 -3.12 -18.11
CA VAL A 185 -5.36 -4.50 -18.59
C VAL A 185 -6.83 -4.81 -18.79
N LYS A 186 -7.14 -5.67 -19.77
CA LYS A 186 -8.46 -6.27 -19.93
C LYS A 186 -8.31 -7.78 -19.89
N PHE A 187 -8.95 -8.42 -18.91
CA PHE A 187 -8.90 -9.87 -18.78
C PHE A 187 -9.87 -10.53 -19.76
N ALA A 188 -9.50 -11.69 -20.31
CA ALA A 188 -10.35 -12.44 -21.23
C ALA A 188 -11.59 -13.01 -20.53
N GLU A 189 -11.45 -13.42 -19.27
CA GLU A 189 -12.53 -13.93 -18.45
C GLU A 189 -13.12 -12.83 -17.57
N PRO A 190 -14.42 -12.50 -17.71
CA PRO A 190 -15.07 -11.49 -16.87
C PRO A 190 -15.24 -12.00 -15.43
N LEU A 191 -15.32 -11.08 -14.46
CA LEU A 191 -15.76 -11.42 -13.11
C LEU A 191 -17.26 -11.74 -13.15
N PRO A 192 -17.67 -12.86 -12.53
CA PRO A 192 -19.08 -13.13 -12.31
C PRO A 192 -19.59 -12.19 -11.21
N HIS A 193 -20.18 -11.05 -11.59
CA HIS A 193 -20.77 -10.14 -10.62
C HIS A 193 -22.30 -10.32 -10.58
N PRO A 194 -22.93 -10.43 -9.40
CA PRO A 194 -24.38 -10.61 -9.27
C PRO A 194 -25.21 -9.49 -9.91
N SER A 195 -24.67 -8.26 -9.98
CA SER A 195 -25.34 -7.10 -10.59
C SER A 195 -25.06 -6.91 -12.07
N GLY A 196 -24.22 -7.75 -12.70
CA GLY A 196 -23.78 -7.55 -14.08
C GLY A 196 -22.85 -6.33 -14.28
N MET A 197 -22.48 -5.62 -13.22
CA MET A 197 -21.53 -4.52 -13.31
C MET A 197 -20.15 -5.04 -13.69
N TYR A 198 -19.54 -4.43 -14.69
CA TYR A 198 -18.15 -4.62 -15.13
C TYR A 198 -17.76 -5.94 -15.85
N PRO A 199 -18.57 -6.55 -16.73
CA PRO A 199 -18.17 -7.82 -17.33
C PRO A 199 -16.94 -7.75 -18.23
N ASN A 200 -16.66 -6.63 -18.90
CA ASN A 200 -15.62 -6.54 -19.95
C ASN A 200 -14.82 -5.23 -19.97
N ARG A 201 -14.64 -4.54 -18.84
CA ARG A 201 -13.91 -3.28 -18.84
C ARG A 201 -12.39 -3.45 -18.72
N GLU A 202 -11.68 -2.46 -19.21
CA GLU A 202 -10.28 -2.22 -18.84
C GLU A 202 -10.18 -1.97 -17.33
N ARG A 203 -9.16 -2.57 -16.71
CA ARG A 203 -8.89 -2.43 -15.29
C ARG A 203 -7.56 -1.74 -15.06
N THR A 204 -7.58 -0.84 -14.11
CA THR A 204 -6.39 -0.16 -13.60
C THR A 204 -6.32 -0.33 -12.09
N GLU A 205 -5.18 -0.03 -11.51
CA GLU A 205 -5.00 0.17 -10.07
C GLU A 205 -5.63 -0.96 -9.21
N ASP A 206 -6.57 -0.61 -8.32
CA ASP A 206 -7.26 -1.53 -7.42
C ASP A 206 -8.16 -2.53 -8.16
N GLY A 207 -8.65 -2.15 -9.34
CA GLY A 207 -9.40 -3.05 -10.19
C GLY A 207 -8.61 -4.26 -10.71
N ILE A 208 -7.28 -4.14 -10.85
CA ILE A 208 -6.42 -5.29 -11.19
C ILE A 208 -6.16 -6.13 -9.93
N ILE A 209 -5.94 -5.48 -8.79
CA ILE A 209 -5.68 -6.16 -7.51
C ILE A 209 -6.89 -6.99 -7.10
N SER A 210 -8.07 -6.40 -7.11
CA SER A 210 -9.32 -7.04 -6.69
C SER A 210 -9.67 -8.22 -7.62
N TYR A 211 -9.43 -8.08 -8.94
CA TYR A 211 -9.57 -9.19 -9.88
C TYR A 211 -8.64 -10.36 -9.53
N GLY A 212 -7.36 -10.08 -9.28
CA GLY A 212 -6.39 -11.12 -8.89
C GLY A 212 -6.77 -11.79 -7.57
N TRP A 213 -7.24 -11.03 -6.58
CA TRP A 213 -7.75 -11.59 -5.33
C TRP A 213 -8.94 -12.51 -5.55
N HIS A 214 -9.89 -12.08 -6.38
CA HIS A 214 -11.04 -12.91 -6.72
C HIS A 214 -10.61 -14.25 -7.33
N ARG A 215 -9.70 -14.22 -8.30
CA ARG A 215 -9.17 -15.44 -8.94
C ARG A 215 -8.49 -16.36 -7.94
N PHE A 216 -7.62 -15.81 -7.12
CA PHE A 216 -6.91 -16.57 -6.07
C PHE A 216 -7.89 -17.22 -5.07
N ILE A 217 -8.85 -16.45 -4.56
CA ILE A 217 -9.85 -16.94 -3.59
C ILE A 217 -10.73 -18.02 -4.21
N ALA A 218 -11.14 -17.85 -5.47
CA ALA A 218 -11.96 -18.83 -6.17
C ALA A 218 -11.20 -20.17 -6.33
N GLU A 219 -9.94 -20.12 -6.77
CA GLU A 219 -9.08 -21.29 -6.90
C GLU A 219 -8.83 -21.97 -5.54
N ALA A 220 -8.51 -21.19 -4.49
CA ALA A 220 -8.28 -21.72 -3.15
C ALA A 220 -9.54 -22.35 -2.53
N THR A 221 -10.71 -21.77 -2.77
CA THR A 221 -11.98 -22.31 -2.31
C THR A 221 -12.32 -23.63 -3.03
N ALA A 222 -12.10 -23.70 -4.35
CA ALA A 222 -12.30 -24.92 -5.12
C ALA A 222 -11.35 -26.03 -4.66
N ALA A 223 -10.08 -25.70 -4.39
CA ALA A 223 -9.10 -26.63 -3.86
C ALA A 223 -9.54 -27.25 -2.53
N THR A 224 -10.07 -26.45 -1.62
CA THR A 224 -10.54 -26.90 -0.31
C THR A 224 -11.75 -27.84 -0.43
N ARG A 225 -12.72 -27.51 -1.29
CA ARG A 225 -13.93 -28.34 -1.49
C ARG A 225 -13.62 -29.74 -2.02
N ASN A 226 -12.63 -29.86 -2.88
CA ASN A 226 -12.25 -31.16 -3.46
C ASN A 226 -11.48 -32.07 -2.49
N HIS A 227 -11.05 -31.55 -1.33
CA HIS A 227 -10.24 -32.29 -0.35
C HIS A 227 -11.02 -32.88 0.84
N THR A 228 -12.32 -32.63 0.95
CA THR A 228 -13.17 -33.14 2.05
C THR A 228 -13.58 -34.61 1.90
N GLY A 229 -13.02 -35.36 0.91
CA GLY A 229 -13.22 -36.79 0.73
C GLY A 229 -12.32 -37.63 1.65
N THR A 230 -12.91 -38.59 2.35
CA THR A 230 -12.22 -39.56 3.23
C THR A 230 -11.31 -40.49 2.41
N GLY A 231 -10.00 -40.39 2.60
CA GLY A 231 -8.99 -41.39 2.19
C GLY A 231 -8.22 -41.06 0.92
N THR A 232 -6.94 -41.40 0.87
CA THR A 232 -5.96 -41.44 -0.24
C THR A 232 -6.20 -40.57 -1.48
N ALA A 233 -6.85 -39.42 -1.33
CA ALA A 233 -7.11 -38.50 -2.42
C ALA A 233 -5.80 -37.85 -2.90
N PRO A 234 -5.66 -37.56 -4.21
CA PRO A 234 -4.55 -36.78 -4.73
C PRO A 234 -4.48 -35.44 -3.98
N LEU A 235 -3.24 -34.90 -3.85
CA LEU A 235 -3.01 -33.57 -3.25
C LEU A 235 -4.02 -32.55 -3.80
N PRO A 236 -4.47 -31.57 -2.99
CA PRO A 236 -5.46 -30.58 -3.44
C PRO A 236 -4.97 -29.84 -4.67
N PRO A 237 -5.89 -29.36 -5.53
CA PRO A 237 -5.52 -28.53 -6.66
C PRO A 237 -4.65 -27.36 -6.19
N THR A 238 -3.62 -27.05 -6.96
CA THR A 238 -2.64 -26.03 -6.65
C THR A 238 -3.21 -24.65 -7.01
N VAL A 239 -3.02 -23.68 -6.13
CA VAL A 239 -3.42 -22.29 -6.33
C VAL A 239 -2.23 -21.50 -6.88
N ASP A 240 -2.44 -20.73 -7.94
CA ASP A 240 -1.39 -19.91 -8.54
C ASP A 240 -1.25 -18.57 -7.79
N ALA A 241 -0.18 -18.45 -7.00
CA ALA A 241 0.09 -17.23 -6.25
C ALA A 241 0.40 -16.00 -7.11
N ARG A 242 0.67 -16.18 -8.43
CA ARG A 242 0.89 -15.04 -9.35
C ARG A 242 -0.33 -14.15 -9.52
N TRP A 243 -1.54 -14.64 -9.21
CA TRP A 243 -2.75 -13.80 -9.17
C TRP A 243 -2.63 -12.66 -8.16
N LEU A 244 -1.81 -12.84 -7.11
CA LEU A 244 -1.59 -11.80 -6.11
C LEU A 244 -0.61 -10.74 -6.65
N LEU A 245 -1.16 -9.64 -7.11
CA LEU A 245 -0.44 -8.58 -7.84
C LEU A 245 0.77 -8.00 -7.06
N ARG A 246 0.83 -8.20 -5.74
CA ARG A 246 1.98 -7.83 -4.91
C ARG A 246 3.27 -8.52 -5.35
N LEU A 247 3.17 -9.77 -5.83
CA LEU A 247 4.33 -10.54 -6.28
C LEU A 247 5.00 -9.87 -7.50
N PRO A 248 4.31 -9.66 -8.64
CA PRO A 248 4.92 -9.00 -9.79
C PRO A 248 5.26 -7.53 -9.54
N MET A 249 4.50 -6.78 -8.73
CA MET A 249 4.86 -5.41 -8.37
C MET A 249 6.19 -5.36 -7.63
N THR A 250 6.40 -6.24 -6.65
CA THR A 250 7.66 -6.33 -5.89
C THR A 250 8.83 -6.74 -6.80
N LYS A 251 8.63 -7.72 -7.69
CA LYS A 251 9.65 -8.15 -8.65
C LYS A 251 10.08 -7.01 -9.57
N ALA A 252 9.13 -6.18 -10.03
CA ALA A 252 9.45 -5.01 -10.86
C ALA A 252 10.39 -4.03 -10.13
N VAL A 253 10.17 -3.79 -8.84
CA VAL A 253 11.04 -2.93 -8.03
C VAL A 253 12.42 -3.53 -7.87
N VAL A 254 12.54 -4.82 -7.60
CA VAL A 254 13.83 -5.51 -7.47
C VAL A 254 14.61 -5.45 -8.79
N ARG A 255 13.94 -5.64 -9.93
CA ARG A 255 14.57 -5.47 -11.26
C ARG A 255 15.00 -4.03 -11.52
N ALA A 256 14.24 -3.03 -11.04
CA ALA A 256 14.67 -1.63 -11.12
C ALA A 256 15.93 -1.39 -10.27
N MET A 257 16.01 -1.93 -9.06
CA MET A 257 17.23 -1.87 -8.25
C MET A 257 18.44 -2.47 -8.97
N ASP A 258 18.27 -3.63 -9.63
CA ASP A 258 19.33 -4.27 -10.44
C ASP A 258 19.76 -3.38 -11.61
N THR A 259 18.80 -2.80 -12.32
CA THR A 259 19.03 -1.91 -13.46
C THR A 259 19.74 -0.64 -13.04
N ILE A 260 19.30 0.03 -11.95
CA ILE A 260 19.92 1.26 -11.42
C ILE A 260 21.37 0.98 -11.03
N THR A 261 21.62 -0.12 -10.30
CA THR A 261 22.98 -0.52 -9.90
C THR A 261 23.87 -0.70 -11.13
N THR A 262 23.37 -1.37 -12.16
CA THR A 262 24.14 -1.60 -13.39
C THR A 262 24.38 -0.31 -14.16
N ILE A 263 23.37 0.54 -14.36
CA ILE A 263 23.49 1.81 -15.09
C ILE A 263 24.47 2.75 -14.37
N ALA A 264 24.44 2.83 -13.05
CA ALA A 264 25.32 3.69 -12.27
C ALA A 264 26.78 3.21 -12.32
N ALA A 265 27.02 1.89 -12.33
CA ALA A 265 28.35 1.30 -12.31
C ALA A 265 29.11 1.38 -13.63
N VAL A 266 28.39 1.38 -14.79
CA VAL A 266 29.06 1.29 -16.10
C VAL A 266 29.59 2.64 -16.53
N ARG A 267 30.90 2.73 -16.70
CA ARG A 267 31.62 3.89 -17.26
C ARG A 267 31.70 3.90 -18.77
N ASP A 268 31.24 2.81 -19.47
CA ASP A 268 31.77 2.49 -20.79
C ASP A 268 30.76 2.43 -21.95
N VAL A 269 31.27 2.86 -23.06
CA VAL A 269 31.12 2.41 -24.47
C VAL A 269 29.71 1.96 -24.88
N GLY A 270 29.06 2.78 -25.64
CA GLY A 270 27.72 2.59 -26.17
C GLY A 270 26.64 3.19 -25.29
N ARG A 271 27.00 3.94 -24.29
CA ARG A 271 26.15 4.93 -23.66
C ARG A 271 26.02 6.10 -24.62
N ALA A 272 25.08 5.99 -25.54
CA ALA A 272 24.67 7.15 -26.27
C ALA A 272 24.26 8.21 -25.26
N ASP A 273 24.77 9.42 -25.44
CA ASP A 273 24.15 10.65 -25.04
C ASP A 273 24.10 11.03 -23.56
N GLY A 274 25.23 11.29 -22.99
CA GLY A 274 25.33 12.15 -21.80
C GLY A 274 25.70 11.46 -20.49
N LEU A 275 25.43 10.16 -20.27
CA LEU A 275 25.86 9.45 -19.07
C LEU A 275 27.38 9.23 -18.98
N ASN A 276 28.08 9.17 -20.11
CA ASN A 276 29.54 9.14 -20.19
C ASN A 276 30.22 10.37 -19.59
N ARG A 277 29.47 11.45 -19.33
CA ARG A 277 29.94 12.65 -18.65
C ARG A 277 29.99 12.53 -17.13
N TYR A 278 29.50 11.42 -16.57
CA TYR A 278 29.42 11.19 -15.13
C TYR A 278 30.39 10.10 -14.71
N GLU A 279 30.96 10.26 -13.52
CA GLU A 279 31.78 9.24 -12.89
C GLU A 279 30.95 7.97 -12.62
N SER A 280 31.62 6.82 -12.63
CA SER A 280 31.02 5.55 -12.21
C SER A 280 30.65 5.61 -10.72
N ILE A 281 29.41 5.26 -10.38
CA ILE A 281 28.90 5.29 -9.02
C ILE A 281 28.52 3.86 -8.62
N ARG A 282 29.14 3.36 -7.59
CA ARG A 282 28.77 2.06 -7.01
C ARG A 282 27.55 2.24 -6.09
N ILE A 283 26.44 1.59 -6.43
CA ILE A 283 25.24 1.53 -5.58
C ILE A 283 25.21 0.18 -4.86
N GLU A 284 25.12 0.23 -3.54
CA GLU A 284 25.09 -0.95 -2.68
C GLU A 284 23.70 -1.17 -2.08
N ASP A 285 23.04 -0.08 -1.72
CA ASP A 285 21.75 -0.12 -1.07
C ASP A 285 20.81 1.04 -1.52
N PHE A 286 19.56 0.95 -1.09
CA PHE A 286 18.49 1.84 -1.50
C PHE A 286 17.66 2.30 -0.30
N VAL A 287 17.18 3.53 -0.35
CA VAL A 287 15.99 3.92 0.39
C VAL A 287 14.82 3.86 -0.58
N VAL A 288 13.83 3.03 -0.28
CA VAL A 288 12.71 2.75 -1.17
C VAL A 288 11.44 3.37 -0.61
N GLY A 289 10.66 4.05 -1.44
CA GLY A 289 9.37 4.63 -1.04
C GLY A 289 8.32 4.55 -2.14
N GLY A 290 7.06 4.67 -1.74
CA GLY A 290 5.91 4.71 -2.63
C GLY A 290 4.62 4.90 -1.86
N MET A 291 3.56 5.36 -2.55
CA MET A 291 2.26 5.67 -1.95
C MET A 291 1.22 4.58 -2.21
N SER A 292 0.28 4.40 -1.27
CA SER A 292 -0.87 3.52 -1.42
C SER A 292 -0.44 2.09 -1.77
N LYS A 293 -0.97 1.49 -2.82
CA LYS A 293 -0.54 0.16 -3.30
C LYS A 293 0.98 0.07 -3.59
N ARG A 294 1.66 1.18 -3.85
CA ARG A 294 3.13 1.23 -3.97
C ARG A 294 3.79 1.36 -2.59
N GLY A 295 3.11 1.90 -1.59
CA GLY A 295 3.48 1.78 -0.18
C GLY A 295 3.47 0.32 0.28
N TRP A 296 2.47 -0.45 -0.13
CA TRP A 296 2.47 -1.90 0.08
C TRP A 296 3.64 -2.58 -0.63
N THR A 297 3.90 -2.19 -1.87
CA THR A 297 5.07 -2.70 -2.60
C THR A 297 6.39 -2.31 -1.93
N THR A 298 6.44 -1.15 -1.28
CA THR A 298 7.59 -0.72 -0.46
C THR A 298 7.79 -1.66 0.72
N TRP A 299 6.74 -2.01 1.47
CA TRP A 299 6.79 -3.00 2.55
C TRP A 299 7.31 -4.35 2.05
N THR A 300 6.75 -4.86 0.96
CA THR A 300 7.14 -6.17 0.41
C THR A 300 8.54 -6.17 -0.20
N THR A 301 9.01 -5.04 -0.73
CA THR A 301 10.41 -4.89 -1.16
C THR A 301 11.37 -4.98 0.03
N GLY A 302 11.05 -4.33 1.15
CA GLY A 302 11.80 -4.46 2.40
C GLY A 302 11.83 -5.90 2.93
N LEU A 303 10.75 -6.67 2.73
CA LEU A 303 10.72 -8.09 3.07
C LEU A 303 11.71 -8.89 2.22
N VAL A 304 11.71 -8.74 0.90
CA VAL A 304 12.48 -9.61 0.00
C VAL A 304 13.93 -9.19 -0.17
N GLU A 305 14.24 -7.89 -0.01
CA GLU A 305 15.59 -7.32 -0.19
C GLU A 305 16.14 -6.61 1.07
N PRO A 306 16.12 -7.27 2.26
CA PRO A 306 16.50 -6.61 3.51
C PRO A 306 17.94 -6.13 3.56
N LYS A 307 18.83 -6.72 2.75
CA LYS A 307 20.24 -6.34 2.69
C LYS A 307 20.47 -5.12 1.79
N ARG A 308 19.60 -4.92 0.81
CA ARG A 308 19.67 -3.81 -0.14
C ARG A 308 18.72 -2.65 0.21
N CYS A 309 17.81 -2.84 1.15
CA CYS A 309 16.97 -1.77 1.67
C CYS A 309 17.63 -1.16 2.91
N ARG A 310 18.31 -0.03 2.75
CA ARG A 310 18.90 0.75 3.84
C ARG A 310 17.83 1.34 4.75
N ALA A 311 16.73 1.76 4.17
CA ALA A 311 15.49 2.18 4.84
C ALA A 311 14.30 2.03 3.88
N ILE A 312 13.09 2.05 4.41
CA ILE A 312 11.86 2.09 3.62
C ILE A 312 10.94 3.21 4.08
N VAL A 313 10.17 3.76 3.11
CA VAL A 313 9.22 4.84 3.34
C VAL A 313 7.85 4.46 2.73
N PRO A 314 7.10 3.57 3.37
CA PRO A 314 5.72 3.28 2.95
C PRO A 314 4.83 4.48 3.29
N VAL A 315 4.10 4.99 2.29
CA VAL A 315 3.27 6.18 2.41
C VAL A 315 1.81 5.82 2.15
N VAL A 316 0.91 6.29 3.01
CA VAL A 316 -0.54 6.05 3.00
C VAL A 316 -0.86 4.59 2.72
N MET A 317 -0.29 3.72 3.55
CA MET A 317 -0.47 2.27 3.47
C MET A 317 -0.40 1.64 4.86
N ASP A 318 -1.47 1.76 5.60
CA ASP A 318 -1.61 1.33 6.99
C ASP A 318 -2.35 -0.02 7.14
N LEU A 319 -2.48 -0.80 6.06
CA LEU A 319 -3.26 -2.03 5.99
C LEU A 319 -2.43 -3.28 6.37
N LEU A 320 -1.62 -3.24 7.42
CA LEU A 320 -0.98 -4.41 7.99
C LEU A 320 -1.91 -5.09 8.99
N LYS A 321 -1.77 -6.43 9.16
CA LYS A 321 -2.72 -7.28 9.88
C LYS A 321 -4.10 -7.22 9.20
N LEU A 322 -4.06 -7.56 7.92
CA LEU A 322 -5.09 -7.28 6.92
C LEU A 322 -6.52 -7.59 7.37
N VAL A 323 -6.80 -8.78 7.93
CA VAL A 323 -8.16 -9.19 8.29
C VAL A 323 -8.73 -8.31 9.42
N PRO A 324 -8.09 -8.19 10.60
CA PRO A 324 -8.59 -7.30 11.66
C PRO A 324 -8.65 -5.82 11.26
N ASN A 325 -7.74 -5.36 10.40
CA ASN A 325 -7.73 -3.99 9.92
C ASN A 325 -8.96 -3.72 9.03
N THR A 326 -9.26 -4.66 8.12
CA THR A 326 -10.46 -4.57 7.27
C THR A 326 -11.75 -4.61 8.12
N ASP A 327 -11.84 -5.45 9.16
CA ASP A 327 -12.99 -5.46 10.07
C ASP A 327 -13.22 -4.10 10.73
N ARG A 328 -12.17 -3.46 11.21
CA ARG A 328 -12.25 -2.15 11.86
C ARG A 328 -12.81 -1.06 10.96
N THR A 329 -12.54 -1.13 9.66
CA THR A 329 -13.15 -0.19 8.70
C THR A 329 -14.67 -0.27 8.76
N PHE A 330 -15.22 -1.48 8.73
CA PHE A 330 -16.67 -1.68 8.85
C PHE A 330 -17.21 -1.30 10.23
N GLU A 331 -16.49 -1.66 11.29
CA GLU A 331 -16.87 -1.33 12.67
C GLU A 331 -16.90 0.18 12.94
N ALA A 332 -16.02 0.95 12.29
CA ALA A 332 -15.96 2.40 12.44
C ALA A 332 -17.04 3.12 11.64
N LEU A 333 -17.30 2.67 10.41
CA LEU A 333 -18.09 3.40 9.42
C LEU A 333 -19.50 2.82 9.20
N GLY A 334 -19.78 1.61 9.71
CA GLY A 334 -21.02 0.87 9.43
C GLY A 334 -21.15 0.43 7.97
N GLY A 335 -20.06 0.46 7.23
CA GLY A 335 -19.95 0.10 5.81
C GLY A 335 -18.48 0.12 5.37
N TRP A 336 -18.27 -0.05 4.09
CA TRP A 336 -16.95 0.07 3.47
C TRP A 336 -16.77 1.48 2.92
N THR A 337 -15.56 2.00 2.99
CA THR A 337 -15.24 3.25 2.30
C THR A 337 -15.51 3.12 0.79
N PHE A 338 -15.90 4.21 0.14
CA PHE A 338 -16.16 4.24 -1.29
C PHE A 338 -14.94 3.80 -2.12
N GLU A 339 -13.74 3.96 -1.61
CA GLU A 339 -12.50 3.51 -2.22
C GLU A 339 -12.40 1.97 -2.34
N PHE A 340 -13.23 1.22 -1.62
CA PHE A 340 -13.30 -0.25 -1.73
C PHE A 340 -14.28 -0.73 -2.82
N GLU A 341 -14.77 0.14 -3.70
CA GLU A 341 -15.70 -0.22 -4.77
C GLU A 341 -15.22 -1.41 -5.60
N ASP A 342 -13.98 -1.38 -6.08
CA ASP A 342 -13.39 -2.46 -6.88
C ASP A 342 -13.34 -3.80 -6.11
N TYR A 343 -13.09 -3.75 -4.81
CA TYR A 343 -13.03 -4.94 -3.95
C TYR A 343 -14.41 -5.50 -3.65
N ILE A 344 -15.42 -4.64 -3.51
CA ILE A 344 -16.83 -5.06 -3.37
C ILE A 344 -17.33 -5.64 -4.69
N ALA A 345 -17.07 -4.97 -5.82
CA ALA A 345 -17.45 -5.44 -7.14
C ALA A 345 -16.83 -6.80 -7.49
N ALA A 346 -15.62 -7.07 -6.98
CA ALA A 346 -14.96 -8.37 -7.12
C ALA A 346 -15.42 -9.42 -6.10
N GLY A 347 -16.24 -9.05 -5.11
CA GLY A 347 -16.70 -9.97 -4.05
C GLY A 347 -15.60 -10.43 -3.11
N VAL A 348 -14.57 -9.60 -2.90
CA VAL A 348 -13.40 -9.94 -2.06
C VAL A 348 -13.35 -9.20 -0.73
N VAL A 349 -14.40 -8.46 -0.40
CA VAL A 349 -14.67 -7.92 0.94
C VAL A 349 -16.02 -8.42 1.45
N GLY A 350 -16.37 -8.10 2.68
CA GLY A 350 -17.54 -8.66 3.33
C GLY A 350 -17.22 -10.00 4.00
N LYS A 351 -18.16 -10.92 4.05
CA LYS A 351 -17.99 -12.21 4.76
C LYS A 351 -16.80 -13.06 4.30
N VAL A 352 -16.30 -12.83 3.10
CA VAL A 352 -15.18 -13.60 2.53
C VAL A 352 -13.86 -13.36 3.25
N ILE A 353 -13.68 -12.22 3.94
CA ILE A 353 -12.43 -11.90 4.65
C ILE A 353 -12.11 -12.85 5.80
N HIS A 354 -13.11 -13.60 6.30
CA HIS A 354 -12.94 -14.64 7.32
C HIS A 354 -12.87 -16.05 6.74
N SER A 355 -12.73 -16.19 5.40
CA SER A 355 -12.60 -17.50 4.77
C SER A 355 -11.14 -17.99 4.82
N PRO A 356 -10.88 -19.32 4.90
CA PRO A 356 -9.53 -19.87 4.83
C PRO A 356 -8.77 -19.47 3.55
N ALA A 357 -9.48 -19.26 2.44
CA ALA A 357 -8.90 -18.79 1.19
C ALA A 357 -8.36 -17.36 1.30
N TYR A 358 -9.11 -16.48 1.97
CA TYR A 358 -8.67 -15.10 2.22
C TYR A 358 -7.52 -15.05 3.25
N GLU A 359 -7.58 -15.86 4.30
CA GLU A 359 -6.47 -15.98 5.25
C GLU A 359 -5.17 -16.45 4.57
N THR A 360 -5.28 -17.39 3.61
CA THR A 360 -4.14 -17.83 2.81
C THR A 360 -3.60 -16.68 1.95
N LEU A 361 -4.46 -15.94 1.27
CA LEU A 361 -4.10 -14.74 0.51
C LEU A 361 -3.40 -13.72 1.41
N ALA A 362 -4.01 -13.35 2.54
CA ALA A 362 -3.45 -12.41 3.50
C ALA A 362 -2.07 -12.85 3.97
N SER A 363 -1.89 -14.14 4.29
CA SER A 363 -0.61 -14.66 4.74
C SER A 363 0.53 -14.45 3.73
N ILE A 364 0.23 -14.38 2.42
CA ILE A 364 1.23 -14.20 1.35
C ILE A 364 1.58 -12.73 1.15
N ILE A 365 0.58 -11.84 1.20
CA ILE A 365 0.78 -10.43 0.82
C ILE A 365 0.89 -9.48 1.99
N ASP A 366 0.45 -9.87 3.18
CA ASP A 366 0.51 -9.03 4.37
C ASP A 366 1.90 -9.13 5.03
N PRO A 367 2.64 -8.03 5.16
CA PRO A 367 3.92 -8.02 5.87
C PRO A 367 3.84 -8.55 7.30
N TYR A 368 2.71 -8.37 7.99
CA TYR A 368 2.51 -8.84 9.36
C TYR A 368 2.68 -10.37 9.49
N ALA A 369 2.25 -11.13 8.50
CA ALA A 369 2.39 -12.58 8.46
C ALA A 369 3.86 -13.05 8.48
N TYR A 370 4.79 -12.19 8.07
CA TYR A 370 6.22 -12.49 8.00
C TYR A 370 6.95 -12.20 9.31
N PHE A 371 6.79 -11.03 9.87
CA PHE A 371 7.59 -10.64 11.04
C PHE A 371 6.97 -11.05 12.38
N GLU A 372 5.64 -11.08 12.50
CA GLU A 372 4.96 -11.41 13.75
C GLU A 372 4.44 -12.84 13.76
N GLU A 373 3.62 -13.23 12.78
CA GLU A 373 3.06 -14.59 12.73
C GLU A 373 4.09 -15.65 12.32
N LYS A 374 5.21 -15.24 11.74
CA LYS A 374 6.35 -16.10 11.35
C LYS A 374 5.94 -17.28 10.46
N LYS A 375 4.91 -17.08 9.64
CA LYS A 375 4.35 -18.13 8.75
C LYS A 375 5.36 -18.63 7.72
N TRP A 376 6.32 -17.77 7.30
CA TRP A 376 7.18 -18.04 6.18
C TRP A 376 8.66 -18.10 6.54
N LYS A 377 9.37 -19.03 5.92
CA LYS A 377 10.83 -19.10 5.90
C LYS A 377 11.38 -18.34 4.69
N ARG A 378 12.64 -17.92 4.78
CA ARG A 378 13.35 -17.33 3.65
C ARG A 378 13.46 -18.35 2.50
N ALA A 379 13.26 -17.87 1.25
CA ALA A 379 13.42 -18.69 0.07
C ALA A 379 14.90 -18.97 -0.26
N ARG A 380 15.79 -18.06 0.14
CA ARG A 380 17.25 -18.22 -0.07
C ARG A 380 17.84 -19.22 0.92
N ALA A 381 18.42 -20.31 0.39
CA ALA A 381 19.15 -21.28 1.20
C ALA A 381 20.50 -20.70 1.68
N GLY A 382 20.88 -20.98 2.93
CA GLY A 382 22.26 -20.82 3.43
C GLY A 382 22.62 -19.50 4.11
N GLY A 383 21.66 -18.65 4.48
CA GLY A 383 21.91 -17.47 5.35
C GLY A 383 21.39 -17.70 6.77
N ALA A 384 22.12 -17.21 7.79
CA ALA A 384 21.51 -17.00 9.10
C ALA A 384 20.20 -16.25 8.89
N ALA A 385 19.13 -16.68 9.58
CA ALA A 385 17.81 -16.12 9.41
C ALA A 385 17.85 -14.61 9.69
N THR A 386 18.00 -13.82 8.61
CA THR A 386 17.88 -12.36 8.72
C THR A 386 16.44 -12.06 9.11
N PRO A 387 16.19 -11.44 10.24
CA PRO A 387 14.83 -11.09 10.62
C PRO A 387 14.15 -10.24 9.55
N TRP A 388 12.83 -10.35 9.47
CA TRP A 388 12.04 -9.57 8.53
C TRP A 388 11.97 -8.10 8.98
N LEU A 389 12.03 -7.16 8.04
CA LEU A 389 11.75 -5.72 8.23
C LEU A 389 12.52 -5.05 9.39
N THR A 390 13.80 -5.34 9.55
CA THR A 390 14.63 -4.72 10.62
C THR A 390 15.27 -3.39 10.23
N MET A 391 15.26 -3.01 8.92
CA MET A 391 15.77 -1.72 8.47
C MET A 391 14.94 -0.56 9.05
N PRO A 392 15.51 0.65 9.16
CA PRO A 392 14.78 1.87 9.53
C PRO A 392 13.57 2.14 8.64
N LYS A 393 12.49 2.62 9.22
CA LYS A 393 11.23 2.92 8.53
C LYS A 393 10.71 4.30 8.89
N LEU A 394 10.27 5.05 7.88
CA LEU A 394 9.38 6.20 8.03
C LEU A 394 8.02 5.82 7.48
N VAL A 395 7.07 5.53 8.36
CA VAL A 395 5.69 5.21 8.00
C VAL A 395 4.91 6.52 7.94
N VAL A 396 4.41 6.87 6.76
CA VAL A 396 3.68 8.12 6.54
C VAL A 396 2.22 7.83 6.28
N ASN A 397 1.31 8.44 7.05
CA ASN A 397 -0.13 8.29 6.91
C ASN A 397 -0.81 9.66 6.80
N ALA A 398 -1.98 9.70 6.21
CA ALA A 398 -2.83 10.88 6.16
C ALA A 398 -3.82 10.87 7.34
N GLY A 399 -4.03 12.01 7.99
CA GLY A 399 -4.94 12.12 9.12
C GLY A 399 -6.41 11.96 8.75
N ASN A 400 -6.75 12.24 7.48
CA ASN A 400 -8.11 12.19 6.94
C ASN A 400 -8.22 11.23 5.74
N ASP A 401 -7.43 10.15 5.76
CA ASP A 401 -7.35 9.16 4.69
C ASP A 401 -8.70 8.51 4.40
N GLU A 402 -9.06 8.38 3.11
CA GLU A 402 -10.30 7.75 2.66
C GLU A 402 -10.22 6.23 2.61
N PHE A 403 -9.01 5.65 2.50
CA PHE A 403 -8.78 4.21 2.50
C PHE A 403 -8.57 3.65 3.91
N PHE A 404 -7.75 4.33 4.73
CA PHE A 404 -7.22 3.78 5.98
C PHE A 404 -7.63 4.65 7.16
N LEU A 405 -8.14 3.98 8.21
CA LEU A 405 -8.54 4.68 9.41
C LEU A 405 -7.33 5.22 10.18
N PRO A 406 -7.45 6.39 10.83
CA PRO A 406 -6.31 7.05 11.46
C PRO A 406 -5.65 6.25 12.59
N ALA A 407 -6.35 5.29 13.21
CA ALA A 407 -5.82 4.51 14.34
C ALA A 407 -5.46 3.06 13.97
N ASP A 408 -5.40 2.70 12.68
CA ASP A 408 -5.22 1.30 12.25
C ASP A 408 -3.85 0.73 12.63
N ASN A 409 -2.81 1.58 12.68
CA ASN A 409 -1.47 1.14 13.07
C ASN A 409 -1.35 0.65 14.52
N HIS A 410 -2.32 0.90 15.40
CA HIS A 410 -2.37 0.26 16.73
C HIS A 410 -2.48 -1.27 16.67
N LEU A 411 -2.89 -1.84 15.53
CA LEU A 411 -2.96 -3.28 15.33
C LEU A 411 -1.59 -3.96 15.23
N TRP A 412 -0.56 -3.25 14.83
CA TRP A 412 0.72 -3.85 14.42
C TRP A 412 1.97 -3.06 14.80
N TRP A 413 1.84 -1.79 15.18
CA TRP A 413 2.98 -0.89 15.42
C TRP A 413 3.94 -1.43 16.48
N ASP A 414 3.44 -1.89 17.61
CA ASP A 414 4.28 -2.32 18.73
C ASP A 414 5.13 -3.54 18.39
N THR A 415 4.60 -4.43 17.52
CA THR A 415 5.29 -5.65 17.10
C THR A 415 6.21 -5.43 15.88
N LEU A 416 6.10 -4.29 15.20
CA LEU A 416 6.95 -3.98 14.04
C LEU A 416 8.42 -3.85 14.45
N PRO A 417 9.32 -4.69 13.91
CA PRO A 417 10.72 -4.76 14.37
C PRO A 417 11.57 -3.62 13.82
N GLY A 418 12.68 -3.37 14.52
CA GLY A 418 13.71 -2.40 14.15
C GLY A 418 13.29 -0.95 14.37
N GLU A 419 14.12 -0.03 13.91
CA GLU A 419 13.88 1.40 14.02
C GLU A 419 12.67 1.81 13.19
N LYS A 420 11.76 2.58 13.79
CA LYS A 420 10.50 2.98 13.17
C LYS A 420 10.08 4.36 13.64
N HIS A 421 9.66 5.19 12.68
CA HIS A 421 9.11 6.52 12.90
C HIS A 421 7.77 6.60 12.21
N VAL A 422 6.81 7.26 12.81
CA VAL A 422 5.50 7.53 12.21
C VAL A 422 5.33 9.02 11.97
N LEU A 423 4.70 9.33 10.85
CA LEU A 423 4.28 10.67 10.47
C LEU A 423 2.83 10.59 10.00
N HIS A 424 1.91 11.01 10.85
CA HIS A 424 0.55 11.31 10.42
C HIS A 424 0.48 12.77 9.99
N ILE A 425 0.09 13.01 8.74
CA ILE A 425 -0.08 14.36 8.20
C ILE A 425 -1.51 14.79 8.45
N GLU A 426 -1.67 15.72 9.34
CA GLU A 426 -2.96 16.28 9.70
C GLU A 426 -3.60 17.05 8.54
N ASN A 427 -4.91 17.00 8.42
CA ASN A 427 -5.69 17.67 7.38
C ASN A 427 -5.26 17.28 5.94
N ALA A 428 -4.85 16.04 5.73
CA ALA A 428 -4.45 15.52 4.43
C ALA A 428 -5.35 14.35 4.02
N ASP A 429 -5.73 14.31 2.75
CA ASP A 429 -6.39 13.20 2.07
C ASP A 429 -5.41 12.05 1.77
N HIS A 430 -5.91 10.96 1.21
CA HIS A 430 -5.08 9.83 0.76
C HIS A 430 -3.97 10.23 -0.23
N GLY A 431 -4.19 11.28 -1.03
CA GLY A 431 -3.21 11.82 -1.97
C GLY A 431 -2.19 12.77 -1.36
N LEU A 432 -2.29 13.09 -0.08
CA LEU A 432 -1.55 14.14 0.63
C LEU A 432 -1.73 15.55 0.00
N ASN A 433 -2.87 15.81 -0.66
CA ASN A 433 -3.06 17.02 -1.47
C ASN A 433 -3.85 18.14 -0.77
N PHE A 434 -4.69 17.78 0.20
CA PHE A 434 -5.66 18.72 0.75
C PHE A 434 -5.18 19.27 2.09
N VAL A 435 -5.33 20.61 2.22
CA VAL A 435 -5.20 21.30 3.50
C VAL A 435 -6.36 22.29 3.59
N PRO A 436 -7.22 22.24 4.63
CA PRO A 436 -8.28 23.18 4.79
C PRO A 436 -7.77 24.63 4.84
N PRO A 437 -8.39 25.59 4.11
CA PRO A 437 -7.88 26.96 4.01
C PRO A 437 -7.91 27.74 5.33
N LYS A 438 -8.67 27.28 6.31
CA LYS A 438 -8.84 27.95 7.61
C LYS A 438 -7.62 27.88 8.53
N VAL A 439 -6.71 26.94 8.31
CA VAL A 439 -5.57 26.70 9.22
C VAL A 439 -4.26 27.30 8.72
N GLY A 440 -4.23 27.83 7.49
CA GLY A 440 -3.09 28.58 6.94
C GLY A 440 -1.79 27.79 6.84
N LYS A 441 -1.85 26.47 6.60
CA LYS A 441 -0.70 25.57 6.67
C LYS A 441 -0.17 25.11 5.34
N LEU A 442 1.05 24.57 5.39
CA LEU A 442 1.69 23.90 4.26
C LEU A 442 0.79 22.76 3.77
N ALA A 443 0.72 22.59 2.46
CA ALA A 443 0.06 21.45 1.86
C ALA A 443 0.67 20.13 2.40
N GLY A 444 -0.12 19.11 2.61
CA GLY A 444 0.33 17.84 3.17
C GLY A 444 1.56 17.26 2.45
N ARG A 445 1.65 17.44 1.14
CA ARG A 445 2.86 17.09 0.36
C ARG A 445 4.11 17.81 0.83
N ALA A 446 4.03 19.11 1.13
CA ALA A 446 5.21 19.86 1.58
C ALA A 446 5.70 19.38 2.95
N VAL A 447 4.79 19.01 3.85
CA VAL A 447 5.14 18.37 5.13
C VAL A 447 5.82 17.03 4.87
N PHE A 448 5.26 16.20 4.01
CA PHE A 448 5.85 14.93 3.60
C PHE A 448 7.26 15.11 3.02
N GLU A 449 7.42 15.99 2.03
CA GLU A 449 8.68 16.23 1.34
C GLU A 449 9.79 16.71 2.28
N SER A 450 9.48 17.62 3.21
CA SER A 450 10.47 18.12 4.19
C SER A 450 10.87 17.05 5.20
N SER A 451 9.92 16.27 5.71
CA SER A 451 10.18 15.17 6.65
C SER A 451 10.98 14.04 5.98
N LEU A 452 10.60 13.69 4.74
CA LEU A 452 11.32 12.72 3.94
C LEU A 452 12.75 13.17 3.67
N ALA A 453 12.97 14.44 3.30
CA ALA A 453 14.30 14.96 3.03
C ALA A 453 15.22 14.86 4.25
N SER A 454 14.73 15.18 5.43
CA SER A 454 15.47 15.04 6.69
C SER A 454 15.77 13.58 7.02
N PHE A 455 14.76 12.71 6.95
CA PHE A 455 14.94 11.26 7.17
C PHE A 455 15.93 10.66 6.18
N TYR A 456 15.78 10.96 4.87
CA TYR A 456 16.66 10.44 3.82
C TYR A 456 18.11 10.90 4.01
N LYS A 457 18.32 12.17 4.28
CA LYS A 457 19.67 12.74 4.54
C LYS A 457 20.38 11.99 5.68
N LEU A 458 19.69 11.75 6.79
CA LEU A 458 20.24 11.02 7.92
C LEU A 458 20.46 9.53 7.61
N ALA A 459 19.54 8.91 6.86
CA ALA A 459 19.68 7.52 6.43
C ALA A 459 20.91 7.34 5.53
N VAL A 460 21.12 8.23 4.55
CA VAL A 460 22.29 8.24 3.66
C VAL A 460 23.58 8.42 4.44
N ALA A 461 23.60 9.35 5.41
CA ALA A 461 24.77 9.63 6.23
C ALA A 461 25.07 8.53 7.27
N GLY A 462 24.17 7.56 7.46
CA GLY A 462 24.27 6.59 8.55
C GLY A 462 24.18 7.23 9.94
N SER A 463 23.61 8.43 10.02
CA SER A 463 23.45 9.16 11.27
C SER A 463 22.21 8.68 12.04
N PRO A 464 22.27 8.68 13.38
CA PRO A 464 21.10 8.39 14.18
C PRO A 464 20.01 9.43 13.93
N ARG A 465 18.77 8.97 13.93
CA ARG A 465 17.58 9.82 13.82
C ARG A 465 17.05 10.16 15.21
N SER A 466 16.40 11.31 15.31
CA SER A 466 15.73 11.72 16.54
C SER A 466 14.60 10.75 16.86
N HIS A 467 14.45 10.42 18.14
CA HIS A 467 13.35 9.55 18.59
C HIS A 467 12.79 10.04 19.93
N PHE A 468 11.61 9.60 20.24
CA PHE A 468 10.92 9.76 21.52
C PHE A 468 9.97 8.58 21.70
N ASP A 469 9.64 8.28 22.94
CA ASP A 469 8.66 7.28 23.30
C ASP A 469 7.33 7.94 23.61
N TRP A 470 6.23 7.21 23.39
CA TRP A 470 4.90 7.61 23.83
C TRP A 470 4.10 6.44 24.36
N ALA A 471 3.18 6.75 25.26
CA ALA A 471 2.21 5.78 25.80
C ALA A 471 0.83 6.42 25.87
N PHE A 472 -0.20 5.62 25.59
CA PHE A 472 -1.59 6.01 25.75
C PHE A 472 -2.17 5.40 27.02
N GLU A 473 -2.83 6.23 27.86
CA GLU A 473 -3.50 5.83 29.09
C GLU A 473 -4.97 6.21 29.01
N SER A 474 -5.87 5.22 29.12
CA SER A 474 -7.31 5.44 29.11
C SER A 474 -7.86 5.50 30.55
N SER A 475 -8.75 6.44 30.84
CA SER A 475 -9.47 6.51 32.11
C SER A 475 -10.33 5.27 32.42
N ARG A 476 -10.71 4.50 31.39
CA ARG A 476 -11.49 3.27 31.53
C ARG A 476 -10.72 2.15 32.21
N TYR A 477 -9.41 2.06 32.01
CA TYR A 477 -8.56 1.03 32.64
C TYR A 477 -8.24 1.34 34.10
N ALA A 478 -8.26 2.61 34.52
CA ALA A 478 -8.08 3.01 35.90
C ALA A 478 -9.22 2.57 36.84
N ARG A 479 -10.40 2.24 36.29
CA ARG A 479 -11.57 1.79 37.06
C ARG A 479 -11.57 0.30 37.43
N VAL A 480 -10.72 -0.51 36.88
CA VAL A 480 -10.65 -1.95 37.18
C VAL A 480 -9.84 -2.22 38.47
N ALA A 481 -9.08 -1.25 38.96
CA ALA A 481 -8.19 -1.41 40.13
C ALA A 481 -8.69 -0.78 41.44
N GLY A 482 -9.92 -0.29 41.56
CA GLY A 482 -10.37 0.34 42.81
C GLY A 482 -11.86 0.62 42.88
N VAL A 483 -12.47 0.11 43.90
CA VAL A 483 -13.85 0.38 44.32
C VAL A 483 -14.09 1.90 44.43
N GLY A 484 -15.04 2.40 43.66
CA GLY A 484 -15.53 3.76 43.80
C GLY A 484 -15.73 4.45 42.46
N GLY A 485 -16.93 4.39 41.90
CA GLY A 485 -17.34 5.17 40.75
C GLY A 485 -17.23 6.66 41.08
N GLY A 486 -16.28 7.34 40.44
CA GLY A 486 -16.21 8.79 40.49
C GLY A 486 -17.36 9.39 39.70
N ASN A 487 -18.48 9.61 40.35
CA ASN A 487 -19.45 10.60 39.89
C ASN A 487 -18.94 11.97 40.33
N ASN A 488 -18.91 12.94 39.40
CA ASN A 488 -18.81 14.34 39.82
C ASN A 488 -19.99 14.66 40.75
N ALA A 489 -19.93 15.75 41.49
CA ALA A 489 -20.94 16.14 42.47
C ALA A 489 -22.39 16.22 41.94
N SER A 490 -22.57 16.15 40.60
CA SER A 490 -23.87 16.08 39.91
C SER A 490 -24.35 14.66 39.59
N GLY A 491 -23.57 13.62 39.89
CA GLY A 491 -23.93 12.22 39.59
C GLY A 491 -23.84 11.81 38.12
N ALA A 492 -23.42 12.71 37.23
CA ALA A 492 -23.23 12.40 35.83
C ALA A 492 -21.96 11.53 35.60
N PRO A 493 -21.97 10.53 34.70
CA PRO A 493 -20.77 9.77 34.37
C PRO A 493 -19.68 10.68 33.82
N THR A 494 -18.44 10.50 34.30
CA THR A 494 -17.28 11.22 33.75
C THR A 494 -17.01 10.73 32.34
N PRO A 495 -16.82 11.63 31.34
CA PRO A 495 -16.46 11.23 29.98
C PRO A 495 -15.19 10.37 29.97
N GLU A 496 -15.13 9.42 29.02
CA GLU A 496 -13.89 8.69 28.78
C GLU A 496 -12.81 9.69 28.34
N THR A 497 -11.59 9.53 28.86
CA THR A 497 -10.44 10.34 28.45
C THR A 497 -9.32 9.42 27.99
N LEU A 498 -8.58 9.88 26.99
CA LEU A 498 -7.34 9.26 26.53
C LEU A 498 -6.20 10.24 26.72
N THR A 499 -5.21 9.84 27.50
CA THR A 499 -4.02 10.65 27.78
C THR A 499 -2.85 10.07 27.00
N VAL A 500 -2.07 10.92 26.33
CA VAL A 500 -0.79 10.57 25.73
C VAL A 500 0.34 11.21 26.51
N VAL A 501 1.34 10.42 26.86
CA VAL A 501 2.55 10.87 27.54
C VAL A 501 3.74 10.63 26.63
N LEU A 502 4.51 11.69 26.33
CA LEU A 502 5.74 11.63 25.54
C LEU A 502 6.94 11.75 26.46
N SER A 503 7.96 10.94 26.24
CA SER A 503 9.17 10.88 27.06
C SER A 503 10.39 10.37 26.26
N ASN A 504 11.53 10.23 26.92
CA ASN A 504 12.76 9.63 26.37
C ASN A 504 13.22 10.24 25.04
N PHE A 505 13.14 11.57 24.93
CA PHE A 505 13.61 12.29 23.76
C PHE A 505 15.13 12.14 23.60
N SER A 506 15.57 11.66 22.44
CA SER A 506 17.01 11.54 22.12
C SER A 506 17.71 12.89 21.96
N SER A 507 16.95 13.93 21.61
CA SER A 507 17.38 15.33 21.53
C SER A 507 16.23 16.26 21.93
N PRO A 508 16.50 17.49 22.40
CA PRO A 508 15.43 18.42 22.78
C PRO A 508 14.52 18.74 21.60
N PRO A 509 13.20 18.56 21.73
CA PRO A 509 12.26 19.00 20.70
C PRO A 509 12.19 20.53 20.67
N SER A 510 12.05 21.10 19.48
CA SER A 510 11.88 22.53 19.27
C SER A 510 10.42 23.00 19.40
N LEU A 511 9.50 22.12 19.01
CA LEU A 511 8.07 22.33 19.10
C LEU A 511 7.38 20.99 19.33
N VAL A 512 6.37 20.97 20.18
CA VAL A 512 5.48 19.84 20.40
C VAL A 512 4.05 20.34 20.30
N THR A 513 3.27 19.79 19.38
CA THR A 513 1.93 20.25 19.04
C THR A 513 0.92 19.09 19.12
N LEU A 514 -0.09 19.26 19.94
CA LEU A 514 -1.29 18.41 19.95
C LEU A 514 -2.21 18.85 18.81
N TRP A 515 -2.68 17.89 18.02
CA TRP A 515 -3.66 18.07 16.97
C TRP A 515 -4.91 17.28 17.32
N VAL A 516 -6.07 17.89 17.28
CA VAL A 516 -7.35 17.26 17.62
C VAL A 516 -8.37 17.55 16.54
N ALA A 517 -9.07 16.51 16.09
CA ALA A 517 -10.25 16.60 15.23
C ALA A 517 -11.43 15.92 15.93
N THR A 518 -12.64 16.41 15.68
CA THR A 518 -13.87 15.79 16.16
C THR A 518 -14.72 15.36 14.98
N SER A 519 -15.20 14.11 15.02
CA SER A 519 -16.12 13.58 14.01
C SER A 519 -17.50 14.22 14.09
N ALA A 520 -18.34 13.96 13.11
CA ALA A 520 -19.73 14.40 13.09
C ALA A 520 -20.69 13.21 13.18
N ASP A 521 -21.94 13.48 13.53
CA ASP A 521 -23.07 12.55 13.42
C ASP A 521 -22.95 11.25 14.24
N GLY A 522 -22.13 11.23 15.31
CA GLY A 522 -21.93 10.05 16.16
C GLY A 522 -21.12 8.93 15.51
N GLU A 523 -20.51 9.17 14.37
CA GLU A 523 -19.69 8.21 13.62
C GLU A 523 -18.20 8.38 13.93
N ARG A 524 -17.45 7.27 13.88
CA ARG A 524 -16.00 7.26 14.03
C ARG A 524 -15.31 7.50 12.67
N ASP A 525 -15.81 8.52 11.95
CA ASP A 525 -15.39 8.87 10.59
C ASP A 525 -14.57 10.16 10.58
N PHE A 526 -13.28 10.05 10.21
CA PHE A 526 -12.36 11.17 10.11
C PHE A 526 -11.88 11.41 8.69
N ARG A 527 -12.47 10.74 7.71
CA ARG A 527 -12.12 10.89 6.28
C ARG A 527 -12.42 12.32 5.84
N LEU A 528 -11.62 12.82 4.89
CA LEU A 528 -11.85 14.12 4.30
C LEU A 528 -13.03 14.13 3.33
N PHE A 529 -13.22 13.01 2.64
CA PHE A 529 -14.34 12.78 1.75
C PHE A 529 -15.11 11.53 2.16
N SER A 530 -16.41 11.60 2.08
CA SER A 530 -17.30 10.47 2.33
C SER A 530 -18.44 10.46 1.34
N CYS A 531 -19.04 9.31 1.10
CA CYS A 531 -20.31 9.23 0.40
C CYS A 531 -21.44 9.49 1.38
N ARG A 532 -21.84 10.72 1.55
CA ARG A 532 -23.10 11.03 2.23
C ARG A 532 -24.25 10.70 1.31
N THR A 533 -24.95 9.65 1.65
CA THR A 533 -26.16 9.26 0.95
C THR A 533 -27.35 9.95 1.60
N GLY A 534 -28.34 10.29 0.77
CA GLY A 534 -29.67 10.63 1.24
C GLY A 534 -30.26 9.50 2.12
N PRO A 535 -31.54 9.54 2.52
CA PRO A 535 -32.15 8.66 3.53
C PRO A 535 -32.01 7.14 3.29
N SER A 536 -31.48 6.69 2.17
CA SER A 536 -31.24 5.30 1.85
C SER A 536 -29.84 4.76 2.16
N GLY A 537 -28.88 5.60 2.56
CA GLY A 537 -27.57 5.17 3.08
C GLY A 537 -26.65 4.43 2.11
N ASN A 538 -26.89 4.42 0.80
CA ASN A 538 -26.05 3.78 -0.19
C ASN A 538 -25.38 4.81 -1.11
N CYS A 539 -24.05 4.78 -1.21
CA CYS A 539 -23.40 5.36 -2.38
C CYS A 539 -23.88 4.62 -3.62
N THR A 540 -24.73 5.26 -4.39
CA THR A 540 -24.84 4.88 -5.79
C THR A 540 -23.68 5.60 -6.48
N LEU A 541 -22.53 4.92 -6.57
CA LEU A 541 -21.46 5.41 -7.43
C LEU A 541 -22.03 5.49 -8.85
N PRO A 542 -21.91 6.64 -9.53
CA PRO A 542 -22.22 6.67 -10.95
C PRO A 542 -21.30 5.67 -11.63
N GLU A 543 -21.79 4.97 -12.64
CA GLU A 543 -20.95 4.15 -13.51
C GLU A 543 -19.71 5.00 -13.89
N ALA A 544 -18.66 4.75 -13.16
CA ALA A 544 -17.32 5.22 -13.25
C ALA A 544 -16.97 6.18 -14.40
N ASP A 545 -17.20 7.45 -14.21
CA ASP A 545 -16.30 8.46 -14.75
C ASP A 545 -15.45 9.02 -13.60
N PRO A 546 -14.19 8.59 -13.45
CA PRO A 546 -13.29 9.16 -12.44
C PRO A 546 -12.99 10.65 -12.68
N THR A 547 -13.53 11.24 -13.77
CA THR A 547 -13.44 12.66 -14.10
C THR A 547 -14.75 13.40 -13.80
N ALA A 548 -15.75 12.73 -13.23
CA ALA A 548 -17.01 13.38 -12.90
C ALA A 548 -16.79 14.51 -11.89
N PRO A 549 -17.24 15.73 -12.20
CA PRO A 549 -17.00 16.86 -11.31
C PRO A 549 -17.78 16.70 -10.00
N PRO A 550 -17.30 17.29 -8.90
CA PRO A 550 -18.00 17.30 -7.63
C PRO A 550 -19.44 17.85 -7.80
N GLY A 551 -20.41 17.14 -7.25
CA GLY A 551 -21.81 17.54 -7.31
C GLY A 551 -22.72 16.64 -8.14
N VAL A 552 -22.19 15.59 -8.76
CA VAL A 552 -23.00 14.53 -9.35
C VAL A 552 -23.62 13.68 -8.21
N PRO A 553 -24.92 13.32 -8.25
CA PRO A 553 -25.52 12.47 -7.25
C PRO A 553 -24.73 11.17 -7.06
N GLY A 554 -24.23 10.93 -5.84
CA GLY A 554 -23.41 9.77 -5.51
C GLY A 554 -21.88 10.00 -5.54
N ALA A 555 -21.40 11.17 -5.96
CA ALA A 555 -19.98 11.51 -5.84
C ALA A 555 -19.59 11.75 -4.37
N PRO A 556 -18.33 11.41 -3.97
CA PRO A 556 -17.83 11.76 -2.64
C PRO A 556 -17.94 13.26 -2.38
N VAL A 557 -18.38 13.63 -1.18
CA VAL A 557 -18.49 15.02 -0.73
C VAL A 557 -17.52 15.29 0.40
N ALA A 558 -17.05 16.53 0.49
CA ALA A 558 -16.17 16.94 1.58
C ALA A 558 -16.85 16.74 2.95
N HIS A 559 -16.14 16.04 3.83
CA HIS A 559 -16.57 15.81 5.20
C HIS A 559 -15.93 16.88 6.11
N PRO A 560 -16.69 17.56 6.97
CA PRO A 560 -16.21 18.73 7.73
C PRO A 560 -15.35 18.35 8.95
N VAL A 561 -14.40 17.45 8.79
CA VAL A 561 -13.49 17.03 9.86
C VAL A 561 -12.14 17.69 9.66
N GLU A 562 -11.72 18.48 10.64
CA GLU A 562 -10.49 19.27 10.58
C GLU A 562 -9.73 19.15 11.91
N TYR A 563 -8.42 18.93 11.83
CA TYR A 563 -7.51 18.91 12.96
C TYR A 563 -7.06 20.32 13.32
N PHE A 564 -7.18 20.68 14.60
CA PHE A 564 -6.78 21.97 15.16
C PHE A 564 -5.57 21.82 16.09
N PRO A 565 -4.56 22.71 15.97
CA PRO A 565 -3.34 22.61 16.75
C PRO A 565 -3.45 23.28 18.12
N THR A 566 -2.78 22.67 19.10
CA THR A 566 -2.50 23.28 20.40
C THR A 566 -1.05 23.01 20.79
N LYS A 567 -0.28 24.07 21.05
CA LYS A 567 1.11 23.92 21.51
C LYS A 567 1.14 23.32 22.92
N LEU A 568 1.91 22.26 23.10
CA LEU A 568 2.14 21.66 24.41
C LEU A 568 3.30 22.34 25.13
N ILE A 569 3.16 22.46 26.46
CA ILE A 569 4.18 22.96 27.36
C ILE A 569 4.81 21.74 28.07
N PRO A 570 6.14 21.72 28.29
CA PRO A 570 6.79 20.65 29.01
C PRO A 570 6.19 20.43 30.40
N SER A 571 5.92 19.20 30.75
CA SER A 571 5.55 18.79 32.10
C SER A 571 6.83 18.57 32.93
N SER A 572 6.90 19.08 34.15
CA SER A 572 8.01 18.79 35.03
C SER A 572 7.91 17.37 35.59
N VAL A 573 8.82 16.49 35.18
CA VAL A 573 8.90 15.12 35.76
C VAL A 573 9.69 15.19 37.07
N LYS A 574 9.04 14.98 38.20
CA LYS A 574 9.68 14.97 39.53
C LYS A 574 10.68 13.82 39.77
N ASN A 575 10.84 12.87 38.84
CA ASN A 575 11.64 11.63 39.04
C ASN A 575 12.50 11.19 37.85
N ALA A 576 12.89 12.05 36.93
CA ALA A 576 13.80 11.66 35.87
C ALA A 576 15.26 11.61 36.38
N LYS A 577 15.84 10.43 36.48
CA LYS A 577 17.26 10.22 36.82
C LYS A 577 18.27 10.94 35.90
N LEU A 578 17.81 11.61 34.83
CA LEU A 578 18.56 12.30 33.78
C LEU A 578 17.93 13.59 33.28
N GLY A 579 17.15 14.31 34.10
CA GLY A 579 16.60 15.65 33.70
C GLY A 579 15.71 15.63 32.44
N GLY A 580 14.99 14.53 32.19
CA GLY A 580 14.23 14.31 30.97
C GLY A 580 12.99 15.21 30.90
N VAL A 581 12.78 15.85 29.76
CA VAL A 581 11.57 16.57 29.42
C VAL A 581 10.45 15.57 29.08
N SER A 582 9.23 15.79 29.56
CA SER A 582 8.04 15.05 29.13
C SER A 582 6.94 16.02 28.73
N PHE A 583 6.05 15.53 27.88
CA PHE A 583 4.83 16.26 27.49
C PHE A 583 3.62 15.34 27.70
N THR A 584 2.54 15.94 28.15
CA THR A 584 1.30 15.19 28.41
C THR A 584 0.13 15.93 27.79
N ALA A 585 -0.73 15.22 27.10
CA ALA A 585 -1.98 15.73 26.60
C ALA A 585 -3.12 14.76 26.94
N THR A 586 -4.26 15.30 27.38
CA THR A 586 -5.46 14.52 27.67
C THR A 586 -6.60 15.03 26.82
N VAL A 587 -7.25 14.15 26.08
CA VAL A 587 -8.42 14.43 25.24
C VAL A 587 -9.60 13.67 25.80
N ALA A 588 -10.71 14.36 26.03
CA ALA A 588 -11.96 13.76 26.49
C ALA A 588 -12.85 13.39 25.31
N ALA A 589 -13.62 12.31 25.47
CA ALA A 589 -14.70 12.02 24.53
C ALA A 589 -15.69 13.20 24.48
N PRO A 590 -16.14 13.60 23.27
CA PRO A 590 -17.18 14.60 23.13
C PRO A 590 -18.47 14.19 23.87
N SER A 591 -19.17 15.17 24.43
CA SER A 591 -20.41 14.92 25.21
C SER A 591 -21.63 14.67 24.32
N ASP A 592 -21.53 14.96 23.03
CA ASP A 592 -22.59 14.85 22.02
C ASP A 592 -22.65 13.49 21.32
N GLY A 593 -21.83 12.52 21.76
CA GLY A 593 -21.77 11.19 21.17
C GLY A 593 -20.82 11.02 19.98
N ASN A 594 -20.13 12.09 19.59
CA ASN A 594 -19.10 12.08 18.56
C ASN A 594 -17.78 11.46 19.07
N TYR A 595 -16.79 11.40 18.19
CA TYR A 595 -15.45 10.88 18.47
C TYR A 595 -14.41 12.00 18.29
N SER A 596 -13.35 11.98 19.09
CA SER A 596 -12.18 12.81 18.86
C SER A 596 -10.99 11.95 18.47
N ALA A 597 -10.35 12.27 17.34
CA ALA A 597 -9.04 11.75 16.97
C ALA A 597 -7.96 12.79 17.29
N PHE A 598 -6.80 12.34 17.77
CA PHE A 598 -5.70 13.23 18.06
C PHE A 598 -4.35 12.57 17.91
N LEU A 599 -3.36 13.39 17.64
CA LEU A 599 -1.95 13.02 17.58
C LEU A 599 -1.10 14.11 18.21
N VAL A 600 0.15 13.79 18.54
CA VAL A 600 1.14 14.79 18.95
C VAL A 600 2.28 14.81 17.94
N ALA A 601 2.48 15.97 17.32
CA ALA A 601 3.58 16.23 16.41
C ALA A 601 4.79 16.79 17.17
N VAL A 602 5.99 16.34 16.80
CA VAL A 602 7.26 16.70 17.43
C VAL A 602 8.25 17.15 16.36
N ASP A 603 8.72 18.38 16.48
CA ASP A 603 9.72 18.97 15.60
C ASP A 603 11.10 18.98 16.28
N PHE A 604 12.15 18.64 15.53
CA PHE A 604 13.55 18.69 15.94
C PHE A 604 14.32 19.67 15.04
N ALA A 605 14.41 20.94 15.45
CA ALA A 605 15.03 21.98 14.62
C ALA A 605 16.50 21.74 14.27
N SER A 606 17.24 21.01 15.13
CA SER A 606 18.67 20.69 14.89
C SER A 606 18.90 19.78 13.69
N THR A 607 17.96 18.92 13.38
CA THR A 607 18.02 17.93 12.28
C THR A 607 17.00 18.20 11.18
N GLY A 608 16.00 19.04 11.45
CA GLY A 608 14.86 19.29 10.57
C GLY A 608 13.88 18.12 10.52
N GLU A 609 13.99 17.18 11.46
CA GLU A 609 13.08 16.04 11.55
C GLU A 609 11.73 16.45 12.14
N HIS A 610 10.67 15.84 11.62
CA HIS A 610 9.32 16.01 12.07
C HIS A 610 8.65 14.64 12.10
N TYR A 611 8.20 14.21 13.28
CA TYR A 611 7.53 12.94 13.51
C TYR A 611 6.28 13.14 14.37
N THR A 612 5.42 12.12 14.42
CA THR A 612 4.22 12.16 15.27
C THR A 612 4.14 10.95 16.18
N THR A 613 3.21 10.98 17.12
CA THR A 613 2.73 9.75 17.77
C THR A 613 1.83 8.98 16.82
N GLN A 614 1.48 7.74 17.17
CA GLN A 614 0.26 7.12 16.64
C GLN A 614 -0.94 8.01 16.95
N MET A 615 -2.06 7.79 16.23
CA MET A 615 -3.29 8.54 16.46
C MET A 615 -4.13 7.87 17.55
N GLY A 616 -4.47 8.63 18.60
CA GLY A 616 -5.44 8.23 19.59
C GLY A 616 -6.86 8.58 19.15
N VAL A 617 -7.84 7.73 19.48
CA VAL A 617 -9.26 8.01 19.24
C VAL A 617 -10.05 7.75 20.51
N VAL A 618 -10.88 8.70 20.91
CA VAL A 618 -11.73 8.63 22.11
C VAL A 618 -13.19 9.05 21.76
N PRO A 619 -14.22 8.28 22.20
CA PRO A 619 -14.13 7.02 22.96
C PRO A 619 -13.46 5.90 22.16
N ALA A 620 -12.91 4.89 22.86
CA ALA A 620 -12.22 3.78 22.23
C ALA A 620 -13.18 2.80 21.52
N ALA A 621 -14.44 2.81 21.88
CA ALA A 621 -15.46 1.91 21.33
C ALA A 621 -15.70 2.19 19.84
N TYR A 622 -16.05 1.16 19.10
CA TYR A 622 -16.53 1.28 17.73
C TYR A 622 -18.05 1.37 17.71
N PRO A 623 -18.65 2.21 16.83
CA PRO A 623 -20.11 2.38 16.78
C PRO A 623 -20.85 1.17 16.20
N TYR A 624 -20.20 0.37 15.38
CA TYR A 624 -20.79 -0.78 14.71
C TYR A 624 -20.06 -2.08 15.06
N GLN A 625 -20.70 -3.20 14.77
CA GLN A 625 -20.09 -4.53 14.87
C GLN A 625 -19.44 -4.92 13.54
N ALA A 626 -18.59 -5.95 13.56
CA ALA A 626 -17.99 -6.48 12.35
C ALA A 626 -19.03 -6.93 11.31
N CYS A 627 -18.65 -6.89 10.05
CA CYS A 627 -19.48 -7.37 8.94
C CYS A 627 -19.86 -8.86 9.17
N GLY A 628 -21.14 -9.18 8.99
CA GLY A 628 -21.66 -10.54 9.16
C GLY A 628 -22.42 -10.77 10.46
N VAL A 629 -22.34 -9.85 11.44
CA VAL A 629 -23.25 -9.80 12.58
C VAL A 629 -24.52 -9.03 12.15
N GLU A 630 -25.71 -9.60 12.38
CA GLU A 630 -26.96 -8.94 12.00
C GLU A 630 -27.15 -7.64 12.78
N GLN A 631 -27.15 -6.51 12.08
CA GLN A 631 -27.29 -5.16 12.66
C GLN A 631 -28.46 -4.38 12.06
N GLY A 632 -29.20 -4.96 11.13
CA GLY A 632 -30.30 -4.27 10.44
C GLY A 632 -29.85 -3.10 9.54
N LEU A 633 -28.57 -3.00 9.24
CA LEU A 633 -28.03 -1.95 8.35
C LEU A 633 -28.51 -2.18 6.90
N ALA A 634 -29.01 -1.12 6.27
CA ALA A 634 -29.39 -1.17 4.86
C ALA A 634 -28.16 -1.52 4.01
N GLY A 635 -28.31 -2.50 3.09
CA GLY A 635 -27.22 -3.00 2.25
C GLY A 635 -26.32 -4.06 2.90
N GLY A 636 -26.44 -4.32 4.21
CA GLY A 636 -25.65 -5.34 4.92
C GLY A 636 -24.15 -5.19 4.71
N CYS A 637 -23.46 -6.32 4.51
CA CYS A 637 -21.99 -6.35 4.29
C CYS A 637 -21.54 -5.86 2.88
N GLY A 638 -22.43 -5.41 2.03
CA GLY A 638 -22.10 -4.81 0.73
C GLY A 638 -22.22 -3.29 0.70
N ARG A 639 -22.50 -2.65 1.85
CA ARG A 639 -22.73 -1.23 1.95
C ARG A 639 -21.43 -0.43 1.77
N LEU A 640 -21.47 0.56 0.85
CA LEU A 640 -20.48 1.63 0.72
C LEU A 640 -20.94 2.89 1.47
N VAL A 641 -20.02 3.62 2.08
CA VAL A 641 -20.27 4.85 2.84
C VAL A 641 -19.23 5.93 2.55
#